data_339f8fa3629291b03e5cdd285f5bda6e
#
_entry.id   339f8fa3629291b03e5cdd285f5bda6e
#
_cell.length_a   1.000
_cell.length_b   1.000
_cell.length_c   1.000
_cell.angle_alpha   90.00
_cell.angle_beta   90.00
_cell.angle_gamma   90.00
#
_symmetry.space_group_name_H-M   'P 1'
#
loop_
_entity.id
_entity.type
_entity.pdbx_description
1 polymer ?
#
loop_
_entity_poly.entity_id
_entity_poly.type
_entity_poly.pdbx_seq_one_letter_code
_entity_poly.pdbx_strand_id
1 'polypeptide(L)'
;MKKYIYTLLAATVALPCVTAQELDSTPSVSDLTQITKLEEKKAQLKARNEVFKTNQAMNKAITDMLKVKKNGDAVDELVKYYLLIDTSAPANEVNWMRGTCLGRMLGIAVSLKDRQYFDKALALFDNMEESHTKNNLRNFIGGQLGPYQGQVHLDYVVEFYEREKAKMDQNQCLWILPSILNQHLRFYGDLKKTEYFLKEIMAVKNPHDPNDPKQKANYDKFEGQRIGSLNSGICRTLEYKPEYGEKVLAIYKNKFSVNQMGNIYLSFCKAAVEDKDRALFDKMLANIKAMPKGDKRAELLRGAAGAVSKVSGDLRHKILNDFLAEPDITVEQKLLAIIYKIDMQGYWNYGFYNPGSYERTKALILQATLIAKENKLEKHLDGWIRNKSLEMAFAFGDYTWFRQLLNELVAIDKAAADKQAENTLNRAANDRKRTEDQIANRIKNETAELNRIAADAYSKAKAAKTPADAAKIKADAEKKIAERKAVFAKNAEKDKETIAQMIKWVGKLEGDAATARLGYTKRWKFMVLDLMLQNKDAEAVKILADAAKFNPKSAEIAVLKYYLEGGDFAGFDKVFAERKFTSEQKMNEIRRAGATFFQAKRFEKARQMNDDVMKHMFRPAETNRRYTVKYLANAPKTAEAWAMTKGYEDWNGMETRFMPYYGYDVHNDKLLLKDTKLPELKDAYKTGIQVVFDEYAVHVYLRTDDPEIEKVLLGQLNGPQLEWTFRPGPGHAYRTFFFTGLPGSDDPHYVNWAGATKNYKLTYDVIKKDATITKNGFAAHFMLPWSEMYQTLPLDGKYWELGVCMWGRGTRTLNGLVHELSRCVKLDFQITPEQLKAIKRSITIQAYNKYKRIRSNSGGFIQNWNDYLLGDPEFYKECLVDYLKELDDAGAKLMSGKATDAEMDAIYDKYVPQWNEISYMVSEKRNEYLKKQMFTK
;
A
#
# COMPACT_ATOMS: atom_id res chain seq x y z
N MET A 1 -13.19 27.30 14.36
CA MET A 1 -13.61 26.01 14.91
C MET A 1 -13.29 24.82 13.98
N LYS A 2 -13.57 24.83 12.66
CA LYS A 2 -13.20 23.74 11.74
C LYS A 2 -11.69 23.43 11.64
N LYS A 3 -10.80 24.40 11.80
CA LYS A 3 -9.34 24.20 11.77
C LYS A 3 -8.80 23.43 12.99
N TYR A 4 -9.42 23.53 14.15
CA TYR A 4 -8.96 22.86 15.37
C TYR A 4 -9.31 21.36 15.41
N ILE A 5 -10.41 20.94 14.76
CA ILE A 5 -10.83 19.53 14.69
C ILE A 5 -9.89 18.75 13.78
N TYR A 6 -9.42 19.33 12.68
CA TYR A 6 -8.46 18.67 11.79
C TYR A 6 -7.06 18.54 12.39
N THR A 7 -6.66 19.44 13.24
CA THR A 7 -5.35 19.37 13.92
C THR A 7 -5.32 18.26 14.99
N LEU A 8 -6.44 18.01 15.67
CA LEU A 8 -6.56 16.90 16.63
C LEU A 8 -6.60 15.53 15.90
N LEU A 9 -7.30 15.44 14.78
CA LEU A 9 -7.35 14.23 13.95
C LEU A 9 -6.02 13.93 13.26
N ALA A 10 -5.31 14.96 12.78
CA ALA A 10 -3.99 14.78 12.16
C ALA A 10 -2.91 14.31 13.16
N ALA A 11 -3.01 14.73 14.43
CA ALA A 11 -2.08 14.28 15.47
C ALA A 11 -2.32 12.83 15.93
N THR A 12 -3.52 12.26 15.68
CA THR A 12 -3.85 10.87 16.03
C THR A 12 -3.60 9.88 14.89
N VAL A 13 -3.53 10.34 13.63
CA VAL A 13 -3.37 9.46 12.46
C VAL A 13 -1.90 9.18 12.10
N ALA A 14 -0.95 9.91 12.67
CA ALA A 14 0.48 9.75 12.39
C ALA A 14 1.21 8.82 13.36
N LEU A 15 0.57 7.72 13.80
CA LEU A 15 1.30 6.63 14.46
C LEU A 15 1.66 5.60 13.37
N PRO A 16 2.95 5.31 13.18
CA PRO A 16 3.34 4.22 12.28
C PRO A 16 2.82 2.89 12.83
N CYS A 17 2.33 2.02 11.93
CA CYS A 17 2.03 0.64 12.23
C CYS A 17 3.24 -0.01 12.90
N VAL A 18 3.12 -0.32 14.18
CA VAL A 18 4.09 -1.14 14.88
C VAL A 18 3.73 -2.59 14.60
N THR A 19 4.57 -3.26 13.85
CA THR A 19 4.53 -4.72 13.72
C THR A 19 4.70 -5.33 15.10
N ALA A 20 3.79 -6.24 15.43
CA ALA A 20 3.83 -6.99 16.68
C ALA A 20 5.02 -7.96 16.67
N GLN A 21 6.15 -7.53 17.20
CA GLN A 21 7.24 -8.40 17.61
C GLN A 21 7.51 -8.16 19.09
N GLU A 22 7.56 -9.26 19.82
CA GLU A 22 7.81 -9.41 21.26
C GLU A 22 6.59 -9.25 22.18
N LEU A 23 5.86 -10.34 22.31
CA LEU A 23 5.02 -10.62 23.48
C LEU A 23 5.51 -11.92 24.10
N ASP A 24 6.37 -11.81 25.09
CA ASP A 24 6.60 -12.90 26.05
C ASP A 24 6.03 -12.50 27.40
N SER A 25 5.30 -13.46 28.00
CA SER A 25 4.73 -13.51 29.35
C SER A 25 3.57 -12.54 29.67
N THR A 26 2.37 -13.04 29.50
CA THR A 26 1.14 -12.51 30.10
C THR A 26 1.00 -12.87 31.58
N PRO A 27 0.78 -11.90 32.48
CA PRO A 27 0.12 -12.17 33.74
C PRO A 27 -1.39 -12.21 33.58
N SER A 28 -2.02 -13.13 34.22
CA SER A 28 -3.44 -13.42 34.21
C SER A 28 -4.32 -12.23 34.61
N VAL A 29 -5.44 -12.13 33.92
CA VAL A 29 -6.55 -11.22 34.21
C VAL A 29 -7.14 -11.54 35.58
N SER A 30 -7.12 -10.58 36.46
CA SER A 30 -7.98 -10.59 37.63
C SER A 30 -8.55 -9.20 37.90
N ASP A 31 -9.85 -9.15 37.85
CA ASP A 31 -10.75 -8.28 38.58
C ASP A 31 -10.85 -6.79 38.24
N LEU A 32 -12.02 -6.49 37.74
CA LEU A 32 -12.65 -5.14 37.71
C LEU A 32 -12.79 -4.52 39.13
N THR A 33 -12.56 -5.26 40.22
CA THR A 33 -12.38 -4.80 41.58
C THR A 33 -11.19 -3.86 41.81
N GLN A 34 -10.42 -3.55 40.72
CA GLN A 34 -9.29 -2.65 40.83
C GLN A 34 -9.64 -1.16 40.73
N ILE A 35 -10.86 -0.78 40.43
CA ILE A 35 -11.22 0.65 40.37
C ILE A 35 -11.11 1.27 41.77
N THR A 36 -11.52 0.57 42.82
CA THR A 36 -11.36 1.02 44.20
C THR A 36 -9.88 1.12 44.59
N LYS A 37 -9.06 0.15 44.18
CA LYS A 37 -7.59 0.20 44.36
C LYS A 37 -6.91 1.30 43.52
N LEU A 38 -7.52 1.71 42.41
CA LEU A 38 -7.05 2.83 41.61
C LEU A 38 -7.29 4.19 42.27
N GLU A 39 -8.41 4.36 42.98
CA GLU A 39 -8.67 5.59 43.77
C GLU A 39 -7.74 5.69 44.98
N GLU A 40 -7.41 4.60 45.67
CA GLU A 40 -6.38 4.58 46.71
C GLU A 40 -4.98 4.92 46.18
N LYS A 41 -4.64 4.39 45.02
CA LYS A 41 -3.38 4.72 44.31
C LYS A 41 -3.34 6.19 43.87
N LYS A 42 -4.46 6.76 43.48
CA LYS A 42 -4.61 8.17 43.15
C LYS A 42 -4.27 9.07 44.32
N ALA A 43 -4.76 8.73 45.52
CA ALA A 43 -4.44 9.45 46.73
C ALA A 43 -2.94 9.37 47.10
N GLN A 44 -2.30 8.22 46.93
CA GLN A 44 -0.87 8.02 47.17
C GLN A 44 0.00 8.79 46.13
N LEU A 45 -0.41 8.86 44.86
CA LEU A 45 0.31 9.59 43.82
C LEU A 45 0.17 11.11 43.97
N LYS A 46 -1.01 11.61 44.40
CA LYS A 46 -1.21 13.01 44.79
C LYS A 46 -0.26 13.45 45.91
N ALA A 47 0.01 12.52 46.89
CA ALA A 47 0.91 12.83 48.02
C ALA A 47 2.40 12.96 47.63
N ARG A 48 2.77 12.53 46.41
CA ARG A 48 4.15 12.59 45.88
C ARG A 48 4.51 13.85 45.10
N ASN A 49 3.66 14.89 45.11
CA ASN A 49 3.90 16.18 44.43
C ASN A 49 4.17 16.13 42.90
N GLU A 50 3.78 15.09 42.23
CA GLU A 50 3.94 14.94 40.77
C GLU A 50 2.63 15.26 40.02
N VAL A 51 2.02 16.36 40.36
CA VAL A 51 0.78 16.82 39.71
C VAL A 51 1.12 17.71 38.53
N PHE A 52 0.59 17.39 37.37
CA PHE A 52 0.71 18.22 36.17
C PHE A 52 -0.17 19.44 36.35
N LYS A 53 0.46 20.64 36.48
CA LYS A 53 -0.24 21.92 36.71
C LYS A 53 -0.82 22.52 35.43
N THR A 54 -0.39 22.05 34.25
CA THR A 54 -0.85 22.58 32.97
C THR A 54 -1.04 21.47 31.92
N ASN A 55 -2.02 21.65 31.04
CA ASN A 55 -2.25 20.78 29.89
C ASN A 55 -1.01 20.59 29.02
N GLN A 56 -0.18 21.63 28.89
CA GLN A 56 1.03 21.59 28.09
C GLN A 56 2.10 20.69 28.71
N ALA A 57 2.30 20.73 30.03
CA ALA A 57 3.24 19.90 30.74
C ALA A 57 2.85 18.43 30.64
N MET A 58 1.55 18.13 30.81
CA MET A 58 1.04 16.79 30.70
C MET A 58 1.15 16.22 29.27
N ASN A 59 0.78 17.00 28.26
CA ASN A 59 0.93 16.58 26.86
C ASN A 59 2.39 16.30 26.49
N LYS A 60 3.32 17.11 27.00
CA LYS A 60 4.75 16.88 26.81
C LYS A 60 5.17 15.56 27.44
N ALA A 61 4.80 15.32 28.70
CA ALA A 61 5.14 14.09 29.42
C ALA A 61 4.56 12.84 28.70
N ILE A 62 3.30 12.88 28.27
CA ILE A 62 2.68 11.82 27.48
C ILE A 62 3.44 11.60 26.18
N THR A 63 3.77 12.66 25.46
CA THR A 63 4.47 12.56 24.18
C THR A 63 5.87 11.97 24.34
N ASP A 64 6.60 12.39 25.37
CA ASP A 64 7.95 11.87 25.64
C ASP A 64 7.92 10.41 26.08
N MET A 65 6.95 10.03 26.92
CA MET A 65 6.73 8.63 27.30
C MET A 65 6.39 7.73 26.09
N LEU A 66 5.49 8.16 25.22
CA LEU A 66 5.08 7.41 24.03
C LEU A 66 6.18 7.30 22.96
N LYS A 67 7.25 8.07 23.02
CA LYS A 67 8.45 7.86 22.19
C LYS A 67 9.20 6.58 22.59
N VAL A 68 9.13 6.22 23.86
CA VAL A 68 9.91 5.11 24.46
C VAL A 68 9.04 3.87 24.64
N LYS A 69 7.79 4.04 25.08
CA LYS A 69 6.87 2.95 25.41
C LYS A 69 5.68 2.94 24.44
N LYS A 70 5.48 1.83 23.73
CA LYS A 70 4.38 1.64 22.76
C LYS A 70 3.61 0.34 22.97
N ASN A 71 3.78 -0.31 24.12
CA ASN A 71 3.17 -1.58 24.49
C ASN A 71 2.13 -1.42 25.62
N GLY A 72 1.72 -2.51 26.23
CA GLY A 72 0.80 -2.51 27.37
C GLY A 72 1.25 -1.65 28.55
N ASP A 73 2.55 -1.54 28.81
CA ASP A 73 3.10 -0.66 29.85
C ASP A 73 2.75 0.81 29.62
N ALA A 74 2.62 1.23 28.34
CA ALA A 74 2.22 2.58 28.01
C ALA A 74 0.77 2.87 28.41
N VAL A 75 -0.11 1.87 28.35
CA VAL A 75 -1.50 2.01 28.85
C VAL A 75 -1.49 2.17 30.36
N ASP A 76 -0.73 1.36 31.08
CA ASP A 76 -0.64 1.46 32.54
C ASP A 76 0.00 2.78 32.99
N GLU A 77 0.99 3.29 32.27
CA GLU A 77 1.53 4.63 32.52
C GLU A 77 0.52 5.74 32.25
N LEU A 78 -0.27 5.64 31.19
CA LEU A 78 -1.33 6.60 30.90
C LEU A 78 -2.44 6.57 31.96
N VAL A 79 -2.74 5.41 32.56
CA VAL A 79 -3.62 5.31 33.74
C VAL A 79 -3.05 6.11 34.89
N LYS A 80 -1.75 6.02 35.17
CA LYS A 80 -1.09 6.83 36.22
C LYS A 80 -1.20 8.34 35.91
N TYR A 81 -0.94 8.76 34.68
CA TYR A 81 -1.12 10.15 34.29
C TYR A 81 -2.57 10.61 34.45
N TYR A 82 -3.55 9.81 34.05
CA TYR A 82 -4.96 10.11 34.24
C TYR A 82 -5.31 10.34 35.72
N LEU A 83 -4.76 9.54 36.64
CA LEU A 83 -4.98 9.67 38.08
C LEU A 83 -4.25 10.84 38.72
N LEU A 84 -3.18 11.33 38.07
CA LEU A 84 -2.42 12.52 38.53
C LEU A 84 -3.05 13.85 38.12
N ILE A 85 -4.11 13.85 37.27
CA ILE A 85 -4.77 15.09 36.87
C ILE A 85 -5.36 15.79 38.08
N ASP A 86 -4.97 17.06 38.24
CA ASP A 86 -5.48 17.89 39.30
C ASP A 86 -6.95 18.24 39.07
N THR A 87 -7.83 17.70 39.90
CA THR A 87 -9.27 17.88 39.81
C THR A 87 -9.72 19.24 40.42
N SER A 88 -8.82 20.01 41.02
CA SER A 88 -9.11 21.39 41.44
C SER A 88 -9.02 22.42 40.30
N ALA A 89 -8.45 22.02 39.18
CA ALA A 89 -8.42 22.84 37.96
C ALA A 89 -9.85 23.03 37.37
N PRO A 90 -10.06 24.03 36.51
CA PRO A 90 -11.36 24.22 35.85
C PRO A 90 -11.86 22.95 35.15
N ALA A 91 -13.15 22.64 35.26
CA ALA A 91 -13.74 21.37 34.78
C ALA A 91 -13.48 21.09 33.29
N ASN A 92 -13.49 22.12 32.44
CA ASN A 92 -13.17 22.01 31.03
C ASN A 92 -11.70 21.57 30.79
N GLU A 93 -10.78 22.02 31.62
CA GLU A 93 -9.38 21.67 31.55
C GLU A 93 -9.13 20.26 32.05
N VAL A 94 -9.72 19.88 33.18
CA VAL A 94 -9.71 18.49 33.70
C VAL A 94 -10.25 17.51 32.67
N ASN A 95 -11.41 17.80 32.08
CA ASN A 95 -12.04 16.96 31.09
C ASN A 95 -11.18 16.85 29.82
N TRP A 96 -10.52 17.91 29.38
CA TRP A 96 -9.63 17.88 28.23
C TRP A 96 -8.39 17.01 28.51
N MET A 97 -7.74 17.11 29.66
CA MET A 97 -6.61 16.31 30.08
C MET A 97 -6.99 14.82 30.17
N ARG A 98 -8.10 14.51 30.82
CA ARG A 98 -8.67 13.16 30.92
C ARG A 98 -8.96 12.58 29.54
N GLY A 99 -9.59 13.36 28.66
CA GLY A 99 -9.85 12.99 27.28
C GLY A 99 -8.60 12.69 26.46
N THR A 100 -7.54 13.46 26.69
CA THR A 100 -6.24 13.24 26.02
C THR A 100 -5.62 11.90 26.46
N CYS A 101 -5.60 11.61 27.76
CA CYS A 101 -5.11 10.32 28.28
C CYS A 101 -5.91 9.15 27.71
N LEU A 102 -7.25 9.21 27.81
CA LEU A 102 -8.14 8.16 27.35
C LEU A 102 -8.06 7.93 25.85
N GLY A 103 -7.99 9.00 25.05
CA GLY A 103 -7.83 8.86 23.60
C GLY A 103 -6.53 8.16 23.22
N ARG A 104 -5.43 8.43 23.93
CA ARG A 104 -4.15 7.73 23.72
C ARG A 104 -4.19 6.27 24.19
N MET A 105 -4.81 6.00 25.34
CA MET A 105 -4.99 4.62 25.85
C MET A 105 -5.80 3.79 24.87
N LEU A 106 -6.92 4.30 24.37
CA LEU A 106 -7.78 3.62 23.40
C LEU A 106 -7.02 3.35 22.09
N GLY A 107 -6.25 4.31 21.59
CA GLY A 107 -5.44 4.12 20.40
C GLY A 107 -4.39 3.02 20.55
N ILE A 108 -3.74 2.92 21.72
CA ILE A 108 -2.76 1.86 22.01
C ILE A 108 -3.48 0.51 22.18
N ALA A 109 -4.56 0.46 22.98
CA ALA A 109 -5.33 -0.76 23.23
C ALA A 109 -5.85 -1.38 21.92
N VAL A 110 -6.32 -0.56 20.99
CA VAL A 110 -6.73 -0.98 19.65
C VAL A 110 -5.56 -1.58 18.87
N SER A 111 -4.36 -0.97 18.94
CA SER A 111 -3.17 -1.48 18.26
C SER A 111 -2.69 -2.82 18.80
N LEU A 112 -2.84 -3.02 20.11
CA LEU A 112 -2.42 -4.26 20.79
C LEU A 112 -3.38 -5.44 20.57
N LYS A 113 -4.60 -5.17 20.06
CA LYS A 113 -5.67 -6.19 19.90
C LYS A 113 -5.97 -6.98 21.18
N ASP A 114 -5.81 -6.35 22.32
CA ASP A 114 -5.99 -6.97 23.63
C ASP A 114 -7.15 -6.33 24.38
N ARG A 115 -8.15 -7.15 24.72
CA ARG A 115 -9.36 -6.74 25.43
C ARG A 115 -9.03 -6.06 26.76
N GLN A 116 -8.07 -6.61 27.51
CA GLN A 116 -7.71 -6.11 28.84
C GLN A 116 -7.42 -4.61 28.86
N TYR A 117 -6.66 -4.13 27.90
CA TYR A 117 -6.31 -2.71 27.81
C TYR A 117 -7.46 -1.84 27.35
N PHE A 118 -8.31 -2.37 26.50
CA PHE A 118 -9.51 -1.68 26.08
C PHE A 118 -10.51 -1.54 27.23
N ASP A 119 -10.74 -2.60 28.01
CA ASP A 119 -11.60 -2.60 29.20
C ASP A 119 -11.08 -1.62 30.28
N LYS A 120 -9.76 -1.52 30.49
CA LYS A 120 -9.15 -0.50 31.36
C LYS A 120 -9.51 0.92 30.91
N ALA A 121 -9.41 1.19 29.60
CA ALA A 121 -9.74 2.51 29.08
C ALA A 121 -11.24 2.81 29.19
N LEU A 122 -12.10 1.82 28.93
CA LEU A 122 -13.54 1.95 29.05
C LEU A 122 -13.99 2.20 30.51
N ALA A 123 -13.39 1.53 31.48
CA ALA A 123 -13.68 1.75 32.89
C ALA A 123 -13.42 3.21 33.31
N LEU A 124 -12.35 3.81 32.81
CA LEU A 124 -12.05 5.22 33.07
C LEU A 124 -13.01 6.15 32.30
N PHE A 125 -13.39 5.78 31.06
CA PHE A 125 -14.39 6.51 30.30
C PHE A 125 -15.75 6.52 31.02
N ASP A 126 -16.19 5.41 31.57
CA ASP A 126 -17.45 5.30 32.28
C ASP A 126 -17.51 6.23 33.51
N ASN A 127 -16.41 6.34 34.22
CA ASN A 127 -16.26 7.23 35.39
C ASN A 127 -16.05 8.72 35.03
N MET A 128 -15.96 9.06 33.76
CA MET A 128 -15.82 10.43 33.33
C MET A 128 -17.17 11.14 33.35
N GLU A 129 -17.20 12.40 33.82
CA GLU A 129 -18.40 13.23 33.78
C GLU A 129 -18.87 13.47 32.34
N GLU A 130 -20.20 13.53 32.14
CA GLU A 130 -20.78 13.89 30.86
C GLU A 130 -20.33 15.28 30.44
N SER A 131 -19.68 15.35 29.28
CA SER A 131 -19.07 16.57 28.77
C SER A 131 -18.88 16.48 27.26
N HIS A 132 -18.58 17.62 26.65
CA HIS A 132 -18.22 17.66 25.22
C HIS A 132 -17.02 16.71 24.92
N THR A 133 -16.08 16.63 25.85
CA THR A 133 -14.91 15.74 25.71
C THR A 133 -15.32 14.27 25.75
N LYS A 134 -16.22 13.89 26.66
CA LYS A 134 -16.74 12.51 26.72
C LYS A 134 -17.50 12.14 25.44
N ASN A 135 -18.29 13.08 24.92
CA ASN A 135 -18.96 12.90 23.63
C ASN A 135 -17.99 12.73 22.46
N ASN A 136 -16.90 13.49 22.45
CA ASN A 136 -15.86 13.31 21.42
C ASN A 136 -15.17 11.94 21.53
N LEU A 137 -14.97 11.42 22.74
CA LEU A 137 -14.42 10.09 22.95
C LEU A 137 -15.38 8.98 22.49
N ARG A 138 -16.71 9.14 22.67
CA ARG A 138 -17.72 8.24 22.09
C ARG A 138 -17.55 8.14 20.57
N ASN A 139 -17.34 9.28 19.92
CA ASN A 139 -17.08 9.34 18.47
C ASN A 139 -15.78 8.65 18.08
N PHE A 140 -14.73 8.88 18.87
CA PHE A 140 -13.43 8.28 18.61
C PHE A 140 -13.49 6.75 18.69
N ILE A 141 -14.16 6.20 19.71
CA ILE A 141 -14.31 4.74 19.85
C ILE A 141 -15.07 4.16 18.66
N GLY A 142 -16.16 4.80 18.25
CA GLY A 142 -16.89 4.40 17.04
C GLY A 142 -16.08 4.53 15.77
N GLY A 143 -15.20 5.52 15.68
CA GLY A 143 -14.34 5.77 14.52
C GLY A 143 -13.18 4.80 14.36
N GLN A 144 -12.86 4.01 15.39
CA GLN A 144 -11.77 3.02 15.34
C GLN A 144 -12.11 1.76 14.53
N LEU A 145 -13.22 1.74 13.80
CA LEU A 145 -13.63 0.66 12.89
C LEU A 145 -12.91 0.68 11.54
N GLY A 146 -11.64 1.08 11.52
CA GLY A 146 -10.83 1.09 10.30
C GLY A 146 -10.55 -0.31 9.75
N PRO A 147 -10.16 -0.43 8.47
CA PRO A 147 -10.03 -1.71 7.75
C PRO A 147 -8.97 -2.67 8.31
N TYR A 148 -8.11 -2.19 9.18
CA TYR A 148 -7.02 -2.99 9.77
C TYR A 148 -7.33 -3.56 11.15
N GLN A 149 -8.53 -3.33 11.65
CA GLN A 149 -8.90 -3.76 12.98
C GLN A 149 -9.58 -5.13 12.91
N GLY A 150 -9.07 -6.07 13.66
CA GLY A 150 -9.55 -7.45 13.61
C GLY A 150 -10.95 -7.62 14.21
N GLN A 151 -11.51 -8.80 14.05
CA GLN A 151 -12.83 -9.23 14.54
C GLN A 151 -13.08 -8.87 16.01
N VAL A 152 -12.08 -9.04 16.86
CA VAL A 152 -12.15 -8.74 18.31
C VAL A 152 -12.53 -7.27 18.57
N HIS A 153 -12.03 -6.33 17.76
CA HIS A 153 -12.36 -4.91 17.93
C HIS A 153 -13.76 -4.58 17.50
N LEU A 154 -14.25 -5.25 16.47
CA LEU A 154 -15.62 -5.07 16.01
C LEU A 154 -16.61 -5.44 17.11
N ASP A 155 -16.42 -6.56 17.82
CA ASP A 155 -17.29 -6.99 18.91
C ASP A 155 -17.33 -5.94 20.02
N TYR A 156 -16.20 -5.34 20.36
CA TYR A 156 -16.17 -4.27 21.37
C TYR A 156 -16.89 -3.02 20.91
N VAL A 157 -16.74 -2.62 19.68
CA VAL A 157 -17.40 -1.42 19.17
C VAL A 157 -18.90 -1.65 19.06
N VAL A 158 -19.35 -2.85 18.68
CA VAL A 158 -20.77 -3.20 18.69
C VAL A 158 -21.33 -3.16 20.12
N GLU A 159 -20.65 -3.79 21.07
CA GLU A 159 -21.03 -3.77 22.50
C GLU A 159 -21.07 -2.34 23.05
N PHE A 160 -20.06 -1.54 22.74
CA PHE A 160 -20.01 -0.13 23.11
C PHE A 160 -21.13 0.69 22.46
N TYR A 161 -21.38 0.49 21.17
CA TYR A 161 -22.47 1.17 20.48
C TYR A 161 -23.83 0.86 21.14
N GLU A 162 -24.12 -0.41 21.39
CA GLU A 162 -25.37 -0.84 22.02
C GLU A 162 -25.57 -0.20 23.39
N ARG A 163 -24.52 -0.05 24.16
CA ARG A 163 -24.56 0.56 25.48
C ARG A 163 -24.74 2.08 25.44
N GLU A 164 -24.06 2.76 24.50
CA GLU A 164 -23.97 4.21 24.46
C GLU A 164 -24.91 4.88 23.44
N LYS A 165 -25.58 4.13 22.53
CA LYS A 165 -26.35 4.68 21.42
C LYS A 165 -27.44 5.69 21.86
N ALA A 166 -28.04 5.51 23.04
CA ALA A 166 -29.03 6.44 23.58
C ALA A 166 -28.48 7.83 23.96
N LYS A 167 -27.15 7.90 24.21
CA LYS A 167 -26.44 9.11 24.58
C LYS A 167 -25.65 9.72 23.39
N MET A 168 -25.58 9.00 22.27
CA MET A 168 -24.88 9.46 21.08
C MET A 168 -25.69 10.50 20.33
N ASP A 169 -25.01 11.48 19.74
CA ASP A 169 -25.61 12.37 18.76
C ASP A 169 -26.13 11.57 17.55
N GLN A 170 -27.29 11.94 17.00
CA GLN A 170 -27.91 11.21 15.91
C GLN A 170 -27.06 11.25 14.62
N ASN A 171 -26.35 12.34 14.38
CA ASN A 171 -25.40 12.40 13.26
C ASN A 171 -24.23 11.41 13.45
N GLN A 172 -23.80 11.20 14.69
CA GLN A 172 -22.76 10.24 15.01
C GLN A 172 -23.24 8.80 14.76
N CYS A 173 -24.47 8.48 15.14
CA CYS A 173 -25.06 7.19 14.88
C CYS A 173 -25.08 6.89 13.38
N LEU A 174 -25.49 7.87 12.55
CA LEU A 174 -25.47 7.73 11.09
C LEU A 174 -24.08 7.54 10.49
N TRP A 175 -23.04 7.97 11.18
CA TRP A 175 -21.66 7.79 10.72
C TRP A 175 -21.08 6.44 11.15
N ILE A 176 -21.36 5.99 12.36
CA ILE A 176 -20.82 4.77 12.96
C ILE A 176 -21.49 3.51 12.40
N LEU A 177 -22.82 3.51 12.27
CA LEU A 177 -23.59 2.34 11.87
C LEU A 177 -23.19 1.73 10.52
N PRO A 178 -22.97 2.51 9.44
CA PRO A 178 -22.50 1.95 8.18
C PRO A 178 -21.10 1.31 8.29
N SER A 179 -20.26 1.85 9.17
CA SER A 179 -18.93 1.29 9.43
C SER A 179 -19.02 -0.03 10.17
N ILE A 180 -19.85 -0.12 11.21
CA ILE A 180 -20.13 -1.36 11.93
C ILE A 180 -20.69 -2.41 10.97
N LEU A 181 -21.69 -2.04 10.17
CA LEU A 181 -22.31 -2.94 9.19
C LEU A 181 -21.29 -3.51 8.21
N ASN A 182 -20.45 -2.67 7.63
CA ASN A 182 -19.44 -3.09 6.67
C ASN A 182 -18.44 -4.07 7.28
N GLN A 183 -17.93 -3.79 8.48
CA GLN A 183 -17.01 -4.70 9.16
C GLN A 183 -17.70 -5.99 9.60
N HIS A 184 -18.93 -5.90 10.05
CA HIS A 184 -19.72 -7.07 10.45
C HIS A 184 -19.95 -8.02 9.26
N LEU A 185 -20.28 -7.48 8.09
CA LEU A 185 -20.40 -8.25 6.86
C LEU A 185 -19.07 -8.95 6.51
N ARG A 186 -17.98 -8.22 6.64
CA ARG A 186 -16.64 -8.75 6.33
C ARG A 186 -16.21 -9.91 7.22
N PHE A 187 -16.46 -9.83 8.54
CA PHE A 187 -15.95 -10.80 9.50
C PHE A 187 -16.93 -11.92 9.85
N TYR A 188 -18.21 -11.63 9.89
CA TYR A 188 -19.21 -12.61 10.31
C TYR A 188 -20.17 -13.03 9.21
N GLY A 189 -20.52 -12.12 8.31
CA GLY A 189 -21.55 -12.36 7.29
C GLY A 189 -22.90 -12.77 7.88
N ASP A 190 -23.18 -12.43 9.14
CA ASP A 190 -24.44 -12.75 9.82
C ASP A 190 -25.56 -11.84 9.34
N LEU A 191 -26.56 -12.47 8.78
CA LEU A 191 -27.66 -11.82 8.10
C LEU A 191 -28.66 -11.18 9.06
N LYS A 192 -28.88 -11.76 10.22
CA LYS A 192 -29.82 -11.21 11.23
C LYS A 192 -29.25 -9.91 11.80
N LYS A 193 -27.96 -9.89 12.12
CA LYS A 193 -27.30 -8.66 12.58
C LYS A 193 -27.19 -7.61 11.47
N THR A 194 -26.98 -8.02 10.23
CA THR A 194 -27.01 -7.11 9.07
C THR A 194 -28.36 -6.42 8.96
N GLU A 195 -29.46 -7.17 9.02
CA GLU A 195 -30.81 -6.62 9.01
C GLU A 195 -31.06 -5.70 10.21
N TYR A 196 -30.55 -6.10 11.36
CA TYR A 196 -30.62 -5.28 12.58
C TYR A 196 -29.95 -3.92 12.37
N PHE A 197 -28.69 -3.87 11.88
CA PHE A 197 -27.99 -2.60 11.66
C PHE A 197 -28.62 -1.74 10.57
N LEU A 198 -29.22 -2.33 9.53
CA LEU A 198 -29.98 -1.59 8.53
C LEU A 198 -31.25 -0.96 9.13
N LYS A 199 -31.93 -1.69 10.03
CA LYS A 199 -33.07 -1.16 10.80
C LYS A 199 -32.63 -0.04 11.74
N GLU A 200 -31.50 -0.19 12.44
CA GLU A 200 -30.95 0.86 13.31
C GLU A 200 -30.63 2.14 12.50
N ILE A 201 -30.04 2.03 11.29
CA ILE A 201 -29.83 3.19 10.40
C ILE A 201 -31.16 3.92 10.12
N MET A 202 -32.21 3.18 9.86
CA MET A 202 -33.55 3.75 9.60
C MET A 202 -34.24 4.30 10.85
N ALA A 203 -33.90 3.78 12.02
CA ALA A 203 -34.46 4.21 13.31
C ALA A 203 -33.77 5.48 13.86
N VAL A 204 -32.64 5.89 13.33
CA VAL A 204 -31.95 7.11 13.74
C VAL A 204 -32.88 8.31 13.54
N LYS A 205 -33.17 9.01 14.63
CA LYS A 205 -34.12 10.13 14.63
C LYS A 205 -33.47 11.38 14.02
N ASN A 206 -34.21 12.06 13.17
CA ASN A 206 -33.79 13.35 12.66
C ASN A 206 -33.92 14.41 13.79
N PRO A 207 -32.82 15.08 14.17
CA PRO A 207 -32.88 16.08 15.27
C PRO A 207 -33.50 17.42 14.84
N HIS A 208 -33.83 17.60 13.56
CA HIS A 208 -34.34 18.85 13.01
C HIS A 208 -35.86 18.77 12.79
N ASP A 209 -36.55 19.88 12.95
CA ASP A 209 -38.00 19.97 12.69
C ASP A 209 -38.24 20.25 11.20
N PRO A 210 -39.00 19.37 10.48
CA PRO A 210 -39.34 19.60 9.09
C PRO A 210 -40.27 20.80 8.87
N ASN A 211 -41.01 21.23 9.91
CA ASN A 211 -41.98 22.33 9.86
C ASN A 211 -41.34 23.69 10.18
N ASP A 212 -40.13 23.72 10.75
CA ASP A 212 -39.38 24.97 10.97
C ASP A 212 -38.65 25.37 9.69
N PRO A 213 -38.99 26.50 9.04
CA PRO A 213 -38.34 26.96 7.82
C PRO A 213 -36.80 27.15 7.96
N LYS A 214 -36.30 27.46 9.18
CA LYS A 214 -34.88 27.63 9.48
C LYS A 214 -34.16 26.29 9.60
N GLN A 215 -34.87 25.20 9.91
CA GLN A 215 -34.26 23.87 10.08
C GLN A 215 -34.54 22.96 8.89
N LYS A 216 -35.46 23.33 7.99
CA LYS A 216 -35.87 22.53 6.84
C LYS A 216 -34.70 22.03 5.99
N ALA A 217 -33.74 22.91 5.67
CA ALA A 217 -32.56 22.53 4.89
C ALA A 217 -31.68 21.51 5.62
N ASN A 218 -31.53 21.62 6.94
CA ASN A 218 -30.79 20.65 7.75
C ASN A 218 -31.56 19.34 7.89
N TYR A 219 -32.89 19.40 8.02
CA TYR A 219 -33.75 18.23 8.02
C TYR A 219 -33.57 17.43 6.73
N ASP A 220 -33.69 18.07 5.57
CA ASP A 220 -33.56 17.41 4.27
C ASP A 220 -32.17 16.83 4.06
N LYS A 221 -31.14 17.52 4.52
CA LYS A 221 -29.76 17.02 4.48
C LYS A 221 -29.58 15.78 5.34
N PHE A 222 -30.12 15.75 6.55
CA PHE A 222 -30.05 14.59 7.44
C PHE A 222 -30.77 13.38 6.86
N GLU A 223 -31.99 13.58 6.32
CA GLU A 223 -32.74 12.52 5.65
C GLU A 223 -31.97 11.97 4.44
N GLY A 224 -31.37 12.86 3.65
CA GLY A 224 -30.50 12.47 2.54
C GLY A 224 -29.32 11.61 2.97
N GLN A 225 -28.68 11.96 4.09
CA GLN A 225 -27.59 11.18 4.69
C GLN A 225 -28.07 9.81 5.19
N ARG A 226 -29.22 9.76 5.86
CA ARG A 226 -29.81 8.51 6.37
C ARG A 226 -30.14 7.53 5.24
N ILE A 227 -30.82 8.01 4.21
CA ILE A 227 -31.12 7.18 3.03
C ILE A 227 -29.85 6.80 2.27
N GLY A 228 -28.86 7.69 2.19
CA GLY A 228 -27.54 7.40 1.61
C GLY A 228 -26.80 6.31 2.37
N SER A 229 -26.83 6.35 3.70
CA SER A 229 -26.24 5.32 4.57
C SER A 229 -26.94 3.96 4.40
N LEU A 230 -28.26 3.96 4.33
CA LEU A 230 -29.04 2.76 4.04
C LEU A 230 -28.70 2.17 2.67
N ASN A 231 -28.65 3.00 1.63
CA ASN A 231 -28.28 2.60 0.28
C ASN A 231 -26.87 1.96 0.27
N SER A 232 -25.90 2.61 0.91
CA SER A 232 -24.56 2.08 1.04
C SER A 232 -24.52 0.74 1.77
N GLY A 233 -25.28 0.59 2.87
CA GLY A 233 -25.39 -0.65 3.61
C GLY A 233 -25.96 -1.80 2.77
N ILE A 234 -27.00 -1.53 1.99
CA ILE A 234 -27.59 -2.51 1.07
C ILE A 234 -26.59 -2.88 -0.04
N CYS A 235 -25.93 -1.90 -0.64
CA CYS A 235 -24.89 -2.16 -1.65
C CYS A 235 -23.80 -3.08 -1.10
N ARG A 236 -23.34 -2.84 0.12
CA ARG A 236 -22.34 -3.71 0.76
C ARG A 236 -22.87 -5.11 1.05
N THR A 237 -24.13 -5.21 1.50
CA THR A 237 -24.75 -6.52 1.73
C THR A 237 -24.83 -7.32 0.42
N LEU A 238 -25.17 -6.67 -0.68
CA LEU A 238 -25.19 -7.27 -2.01
C LEU A 238 -23.82 -7.73 -2.47
N GLU A 239 -22.78 -6.93 -2.24
CA GLU A 239 -21.41 -7.28 -2.59
C GLU A 239 -20.91 -8.53 -1.82
N TYR A 240 -21.38 -8.74 -0.59
CA TYR A 240 -20.97 -9.91 0.21
C TYR A 240 -21.89 -11.12 0.06
N LYS A 241 -23.21 -10.93 -0.07
CA LYS A 241 -24.20 -11.99 -0.21
C LYS A 241 -25.40 -11.51 -1.04
N PRO A 242 -25.37 -11.69 -2.38
CA PRO A 242 -26.39 -11.17 -3.30
C PRO A 242 -27.81 -11.61 -2.95
N GLU A 243 -28.03 -12.90 -2.64
CA GLU A 243 -29.33 -13.47 -2.27
C GLU A 243 -29.99 -12.75 -1.09
N TYR A 244 -29.15 -12.26 -0.21
CA TYR A 244 -29.62 -11.56 0.97
C TYR A 244 -29.87 -10.09 0.70
N GLY A 245 -29.02 -9.50 -0.11
CA GLY A 245 -29.21 -8.15 -0.59
C GLY A 245 -30.54 -7.98 -1.32
N GLU A 246 -30.98 -8.98 -2.11
CA GLU A 246 -32.28 -8.97 -2.75
C GLU A 246 -33.42 -8.93 -1.74
N LYS A 247 -33.35 -9.74 -0.68
CA LYS A 247 -34.40 -9.73 0.40
C LYS A 247 -34.46 -8.38 1.09
N VAL A 248 -33.30 -7.80 1.43
CA VAL A 248 -33.24 -6.48 2.09
C VAL A 248 -33.66 -5.37 1.15
N LEU A 249 -33.27 -5.45 -0.14
CA LEU A 249 -33.70 -4.48 -1.15
C LEU A 249 -35.20 -4.46 -1.31
N ALA A 250 -35.89 -5.62 -1.28
CA ALA A 250 -37.33 -5.70 -1.38
C ALA A 250 -38.06 -4.89 -0.28
N ILE A 251 -37.46 -4.80 0.93
CA ILE A 251 -38.01 -4.03 2.06
C ILE A 251 -37.89 -2.52 1.82
N TYR A 252 -36.78 -2.07 1.21
CA TYR A 252 -36.44 -0.65 1.15
C TYR A 252 -36.49 -0.04 -0.26
N LYS A 253 -36.84 -0.80 -1.29
CA LYS A 253 -36.81 -0.39 -2.71
C LYS A 253 -37.50 0.96 -2.94
N ASN A 254 -38.66 1.19 -2.36
CA ASN A 254 -39.42 2.41 -2.55
C ASN A 254 -38.85 3.67 -1.86
N LYS A 255 -37.77 3.52 -1.10
CA LYS A 255 -37.05 4.63 -0.44
C LYS A 255 -35.98 5.26 -1.32
N PHE A 256 -35.61 4.62 -2.45
CA PHE A 256 -34.46 5.01 -3.26
C PHE A 256 -34.88 5.80 -4.49
N SER A 257 -34.09 6.86 -4.75
CA SER A 257 -34.12 7.56 -6.03
C SER A 257 -33.56 6.70 -7.16
N VAL A 258 -33.79 7.09 -8.41
CA VAL A 258 -33.24 6.43 -9.60
C VAL A 258 -31.69 6.31 -9.51
N ASN A 259 -31.00 7.36 -9.05
CA ASN A 259 -29.55 7.36 -8.89
C ASN A 259 -29.07 6.38 -7.83
N GLN A 260 -29.81 6.26 -6.72
CA GLN A 260 -29.49 5.30 -5.66
C GLN A 260 -29.75 3.86 -6.11
N MET A 261 -30.83 3.63 -6.88
CA MET A 261 -31.06 2.33 -7.51
C MET A 261 -29.92 1.95 -8.48
N GLY A 262 -29.35 2.93 -9.20
CA GLY A 262 -28.18 2.70 -10.03
C GLY A 262 -26.98 2.18 -9.23
N ASN A 263 -26.70 2.72 -8.05
CA ASN A 263 -25.66 2.21 -7.17
C ASN A 263 -25.91 0.75 -6.76
N ILE A 264 -27.17 0.41 -6.49
CA ILE A 264 -27.58 -0.96 -6.16
C ILE A 264 -27.33 -1.89 -7.36
N TYR A 265 -27.71 -1.50 -8.58
CA TYR A 265 -27.42 -2.29 -9.78
C TYR A 265 -25.93 -2.52 -9.98
N LEU A 266 -25.11 -1.49 -9.71
CA LEU A 266 -23.64 -1.64 -9.76
C LEU A 266 -23.12 -2.63 -8.69
N SER A 267 -23.68 -2.61 -7.48
CA SER A 267 -23.30 -3.56 -6.43
C SER A 267 -23.69 -4.99 -6.80
N PHE A 268 -24.84 -5.18 -7.42
CA PHE A 268 -25.17 -6.49 -8.02
C PHE A 268 -24.19 -6.91 -9.14
N CYS A 269 -23.77 -5.97 -10.00
CA CYS A 269 -22.75 -6.28 -11.00
C CYS A 269 -21.45 -6.78 -10.36
N LYS A 270 -21.00 -6.15 -9.27
CA LYS A 270 -19.79 -6.57 -8.55
C LYS A 270 -19.98 -7.94 -7.90
N ALA A 271 -21.08 -8.16 -7.21
CA ALA A 271 -21.40 -9.43 -6.60
C ALA A 271 -21.49 -10.56 -7.64
N ALA A 272 -22.17 -10.30 -8.75
CA ALA A 272 -22.29 -11.26 -9.85
C ALA A 272 -20.93 -11.67 -10.43
N VAL A 273 -19.95 -10.74 -10.45
CA VAL A 273 -18.56 -11.07 -10.88
C VAL A 273 -17.89 -12.00 -9.86
N GLU A 274 -18.04 -11.73 -8.57
CA GLU A 274 -17.46 -12.56 -7.50
C GLU A 274 -18.10 -13.95 -7.45
N ASP A 275 -19.42 -14.02 -7.56
CA ASP A 275 -20.18 -15.26 -7.55
C ASP A 275 -20.19 -15.99 -8.92
N LYS A 276 -19.55 -15.39 -9.90
CA LYS A 276 -19.43 -15.91 -11.28
C LYS A 276 -20.80 -16.08 -11.99
N ASP A 277 -21.77 -15.26 -11.60
CA ASP A 277 -23.11 -15.23 -12.21
C ASP A 277 -23.18 -14.20 -13.35
N ARG A 278 -22.95 -14.70 -14.57
CA ARG A 278 -22.97 -13.87 -15.77
C ARG A 278 -24.38 -13.37 -16.10
N ALA A 279 -25.42 -14.15 -15.87
CA ALA A 279 -26.78 -13.77 -16.18
C ALA A 279 -27.27 -12.62 -15.32
N LEU A 280 -26.97 -12.65 -14.02
CA LEU A 280 -27.25 -11.56 -13.11
C LEU A 280 -26.48 -10.28 -13.51
N PHE A 281 -25.19 -10.41 -13.88
CA PHE A 281 -24.41 -9.28 -14.33
C PHE A 281 -25.02 -8.59 -15.55
N ASP A 282 -25.38 -9.36 -16.60
CA ASP A 282 -25.95 -8.83 -17.83
C ASP A 282 -27.30 -8.15 -17.59
N LYS A 283 -28.16 -8.76 -16.72
CA LYS A 283 -29.42 -8.16 -16.29
C LYS A 283 -29.22 -6.81 -15.60
N MET A 284 -28.27 -6.73 -14.67
CA MET A 284 -28.02 -5.48 -13.93
C MET A 284 -27.34 -4.42 -14.80
N LEU A 285 -26.44 -4.81 -15.70
CA LEU A 285 -25.88 -3.92 -16.68
C LEU A 285 -26.95 -3.35 -17.62
N ALA A 286 -27.91 -4.15 -18.05
CA ALA A 286 -29.06 -3.69 -18.85
C ALA A 286 -29.89 -2.65 -18.06
N ASN A 287 -30.13 -2.87 -16.76
CA ASN A 287 -30.80 -1.88 -15.92
C ASN A 287 -30.04 -0.57 -15.82
N ILE A 288 -28.70 -0.62 -15.70
CA ILE A 288 -27.85 0.59 -15.72
C ILE A 288 -27.98 1.30 -17.07
N LYS A 289 -27.95 0.56 -18.19
CA LYS A 289 -28.11 1.13 -19.53
C LYS A 289 -29.49 1.75 -19.75
N ALA A 290 -30.53 1.25 -19.11
CA ALA A 290 -31.88 1.78 -19.17
C ALA A 290 -32.12 3.04 -18.31
N MET A 291 -31.18 3.42 -17.45
CA MET A 291 -31.27 4.64 -16.64
C MET A 291 -31.25 5.90 -17.54
N PRO A 292 -31.81 7.02 -17.04
CA PRO A 292 -31.72 8.31 -17.73
C PRO A 292 -30.26 8.65 -18.10
N LYS A 293 -30.06 9.17 -19.31
CA LYS A 293 -28.74 9.61 -19.78
C LYS A 293 -28.19 10.72 -18.86
N GLY A 294 -26.89 10.73 -18.65
CA GLY A 294 -26.20 11.72 -17.83
C GLY A 294 -25.03 11.16 -17.02
N ASP A 295 -24.41 12.03 -16.22
CA ASP A 295 -23.19 11.73 -15.46
C ASP A 295 -23.29 10.49 -14.57
N LYS A 296 -24.45 10.29 -13.94
CA LYS A 296 -24.64 9.15 -13.04
C LYS A 296 -24.61 7.82 -13.78
N ARG A 297 -25.30 7.72 -14.93
CA ARG A 297 -25.26 6.51 -15.76
C ARG A 297 -23.84 6.25 -16.27
N ALA A 298 -23.14 7.30 -16.70
CA ALA A 298 -21.75 7.21 -17.13
C ALA A 298 -20.81 6.69 -16.01
N GLU A 299 -20.95 7.21 -14.80
CA GLU A 299 -20.24 6.73 -13.63
C GLU A 299 -20.49 5.24 -13.36
N LEU A 300 -21.75 4.81 -13.43
CA LEU A 300 -22.13 3.42 -13.16
C LEU A 300 -21.64 2.45 -14.23
N LEU A 301 -21.66 2.83 -15.51
CA LEU A 301 -21.08 2.03 -16.60
C LEU A 301 -19.58 1.87 -16.42
N ARG A 302 -18.87 2.93 -16.04
CA ARG A 302 -17.43 2.83 -15.68
C ARG A 302 -17.22 1.93 -14.48
N GLY A 303 -18.08 2.01 -13.47
CA GLY A 303 -18.05 1.11 -12.31
C GLY A 303 -18.25 -0.35 -12.70
N ALA A 304 -19.21 -0.67 -13.56
CA ALA A 304 -19.46 -2.02 -14.08
C ALA A 304 -18.26 -2.52 -14.92
N ALA A 305 -17.65 -1.67 -15.76
CA ALA A 305 -16.42 -1.98 -16.46
C ALA A 305 -15.27 -2.28 -15.49
N GLY A 306 -15.19 -1.54 -14.37
CA GLY A 306 -14.23 -1.78 -13.30
C GLY A 306 -14.41 -3.12 -12.60
N ALA A 307 -15.65 -3.49 -12.34
CA ALA A 307 -15.97 -4.77 -11.70
C ALA A 307 -15.42 -5.97 -12.49
N VAL A 308 -15.57 -5.95 -13.82
CA VAL A 308 -15.10 -7.05 -14.69
C VAL A 308 -13.62 -6.97 -15.06
N SER A 309 -12.90 -5.92 -14.69
CA SER A 309 -11.54 -5.68 -15.15
C SER A 309 -10.54 -6.79 -14.79
N LYS A 310 -10.74 -7.45 -13.64
CA LYS A 310 -9.90 -8.55 -13.17
C LYS A 310 -10.25 -9.89 -13.81
N VAL A 311 -11.45 -10.01 -14.36
CA VAL A 311 -11.99 -11.27 -14.88
C VAL A 311 -11.95 -11.28 -16.41
N SER A 312 -12.27 -10.17 -17.05
CA SER A 312 -12.30 -10.05 -18.50
C SER A 312 -11.98 -8.64 -18.98
N GLY A 313 -10.77 -8.48 -19.51
CA GLY A 313 -10.35 -7.25 -20.16
C GLY A 313 -11.23 -6.91 -21.38
N ASP A 314 -11.62 -7.91 -22.14
CA ASP A 314 -12.45 -7.73 -23.33
C ASP A 314 -13.85 -7.26 -22.99
N LEU A 315 -14.49 -7.85 -21.99
CA LEU A 315 -15.81 -7.39 -21.52
C LEU A 315 -15.73 -5.97 -20.97
N ARG A 316 -14.68 -5.63 -20.25
CA ARG A 316 -14.41 -4.26 -19.81
C ARG A 316 -14.36 -3.30 -21.01
N HIS A 317 -13.56 -3.65 -22.01
CA HIS A 317 -13.43 -2.82 -23.22
C HIS A 317 -14.76 -2.70 -23.96
N LYS A 318 -15.55 -3.77 -24.05
CA LYS A 318 -16.90 -3.73 -24.64
C LYS A 318 -17.80 -2.75 -23.91
N ILE A 319 -17.90 -2.82 -22.60
CA ILE A 319 -18.74 -1.91 -21.80
C ILE A 319 -18.30 -0.46 -22.00
N LEU A 320 -16.99 -0.21 -22.07
CA LEU A 320 -16.45 1.13 -22.33
C LEU A 320 -16.65 1.59 -23.77
N ASN A 321 -16.62 0.68 -24.75
CA ASN A 321 -16.94 1.01 -26.14
C ASN A 321 -18.44 1.34 -26.30
N ASP A 322 -19.33 0.54 -25.68
CA ASP A 322 -20.76 0.85 -25.64
C ASP A 322 -21.02 2.24 -25.04
N PHE A 323 -20.30 2.57 -23.96
CA PHE A 323 -20.35 3.89 -23.36
C PHE A 323 -19.83 4.99 -24.30
N LEU A 324 -18.72 4.77 -25.00
CA LEU A 324 -18.16 5.73 -25.96
C LEU A 324 -19.02 5.94 -27.20
N ALA A 325 -19.89 4.99 -27.51
CA ALA A 325 -20.87 5.09 -28.60
C ALA A 325 -22.14 5.86 -28.20
N GLU A 326 -22.32 6.23 -26.93
CA GLU A 326 -23.46 7.05 -26.49
C GLU A 326 -23.38 8.46 -27.08
N PRO A 327 -24.44 8.96 -27.72
CA PRO A 327 -24.37 10.22 -28.46
C PRO A 327 -24.20 11.47 -27.61
N ASP A 328 -24.62 11.41 -26.36
CA ASP A 328 -24.71 12.57 -25.46
C ASP A 328 -23.61 12.63 -24.39
N ILE A 329 -22.53 11.85 -24.54
CA ILE A 329 -21.41 11.93 -23.61
C ILE A 329 -20.62 13.22 -23.81
N THR A 330 -20.22 13.83 -22.69
CA THR A 330 -19.34 15.01 -22.73
C THR A 330 -17.92 14.61 -23.13
N VAL A 331 -17.14 15.56 -23.64
CA VAL A 331 -15.74 15.35 -23.98
C VAL A 331 -14.94 14.86 -22.76
N GLU A 332 -15.25 15.39 -21.57
CA GLU A 332 -14.61 14.96 -20.32
C GLU A 332 -14.95 13.50 -20.00
N GLN A 333 -16.20 13.09 -20.16
CA GLN A 333 -16.63 11.69 -19.98
C GLN A 333 -15.95 10.76 -20.99
N LYS A 334 -15.85 11.19 -22.25
CA LYS A 334 -15.14 10.47 -23.30
C LYS A 334 -13.66 10.28 -22.92
N LEU A 335 -12.99 11.35 -22.50
CA LEU A 335 -11.61 11.31 -22.04
C LEU A 335 -11.43 10.32 -20.88
N LEU A 336 -12.29 10.41 -19.85
CA LEU A 336 -12.22 9.51 -18.69
C LEU A 336 -12.45 8.05 -19.08
N ALA A 337 -13.33 7.74 -20.02
CA ALA A 337 -13.54 6.39 -20.52
C ALA A 337 -12.31 5.85 -21.27
N ILE A 338 -11.68 6.67 -22.09
CA ILE A 338 -10.42 6.29 -22.76
C ILE A 338 -9.32 6.05 -21.72
N ILE A 339 -9.17 6.92 -20.74
CA ILE A 339 -8.22 6.74 -19.63
C ILE A 339 -8.48 5.41 -18.91
N TYR A 340 -9.73 5.08 -18.68
CA TYR A 340 -10.11 3.84 -18.02
C TYR A 340 -9.89 2.58 -18.87
N LYS A 341 -9.81 2.72 -20.19
CA LYS A 341 -9.38 1.63 -21.11
C LYS A 341 -7.87 1.39 -21.02
N ILE A 342 -7.08 2.36 -20.54
CA ILE A 342 -5.64 2.23 -20.42
C ILE A 342 -5.35 1.20 -19.32
N ASP A 343 -4.84 0.06 -19.72
CA ASP A 343 -4.45 -1.01 -18.81
C ASP A 343 -2.94 -1.02 -18.61
N MET A 344 -2.48 -0.38 -17.55
CA MET A 344 -1.07 -0.36 -17.22
C MET A 344 -0.62 -1.49 -16.29
N GLN A 345 -1.54 -2.29 -15.75
CA GLN A 345 -1.20 -3.40 -14.87
C GLN A 345 -0.68 -4.61 -15.65
N GLY A 346 -1.17 -4.82 -16.87
CA GLY A 346 -0.72 -5.89 -17.75
C GLY A 346 0.75 -5.81 -18.18
N TYR A 347 1.40 -4.65 -17.97
CA TYR A 347 2.82 -4.45 -18.34
C TYR A 347 3.80 -4.83 -17.25
N TRP A 348 3.35 -4.87 -15.99
CA TRP A 348 4.22 -5.07 -14.83
C TRP A 348 4.17 -6.47 -14.26
N ASN A 349 3.52 -7.41 -14.95
CA ASN A 349 3.61 -8.79 -14.53
C ASN A 349 5.02 -9.33 -14.80
N TYR A 350 5.92 -9.04 -13.86
CA TYR A 350 7.18 -9.73 -13.65
C TYR A 350 8.19 -9.73 -14.81
N GLY A 351 8.38 -8.59 -15.45
CA GLY A 351 9.49 -8.40 -16.39
C GLY A 351 9.27 -8.96 -17.79
N PHE A 352 8.07 -9.43 -18.13
CA PHE A 352 7.70 -9.85 -19.48
C PHE A 352 6.65 -8.91 -20.05
N TYR A 353 7.08 -8.17 -21.02
CA TYR A 353 6.27 -7.21 -21.73
C TYR A 353 5.64 -7.85 -22.95
N ASN A 354 4.36 -7.66 -23.12
CA ASN A 354 3.68 -7.97 -24.36
C ASN A 354 3.75 -6.75 -25.31
N PRO A 355 4.52 -6.80 -26.41
CA PRO A 355 4.65 -5.68 -27.33
C PRO A 355 3.33 -5.19 -27.91
N GLY A 356 2.39 -6.08 -28.18
CA GLY A 356 1.08 -5.71 -28.72
C GLY A 356 0.24 -4.92 -27.72
N SER A 357 0.32 -5.26 -26.46
CA SER A 357 -0.32 -4.49 -25.40
C SER A 357 0.33 -3.12 -25.24
N TYR A 358 1.64 -3.02 -25.39
CA TYR A 358 2.37 -1.74 -25.34
C TYR A 358 1.83 -0.77 -26.38
N GLU A 359 1.80 -1.18 -27.67
CA GLU A 359 1.37 -0.32 -28.77
C GLU A 359 -0.07 0.16 -28.58
N ARG A 360 -0.98 -0.74 -28.18
CA ARG A 360 -2.37 -0.39 -27.89
C ARG A 360 -2.49 0.63 -26.75
N THR A 361 -1.76 0.44 -25.67
CA THR A 361 -1.81 1.36 -24.54
C THR A 361 -1.18 2.71 -24.89
N LYS A 362 -0.06 2.71 -25.62
CA LYS A 362 0.55 3.92 -26.14
C LYS A 362 -0.45 4.70 -27.01
N ALA A 363 -1.16 4.03 -27.91
CA ALA A 363 -2.17 4.67 -28.76
C ALA A 363 -3.30 5.30 -27.93
N LEU A 364 -3.83 4.59 -26.91
CA LEU A 364 -4.85 5.14 -26.01
C LEU A 364 -4.34 6.35 -25.20
N ILE A 365 -3.09 6.31 -24.74
CA ILE A 365 -2.47 7.44 -24.03
C ILE A 365 -2.32 8.64 -24.94
N LEU A 366 -1.87 8.45 -26.19
CA LEU A 366 -1.73 9.51 -27.16
C LEU A 366 -3.09 10.12 -27.51
N GLN A 367 -4.13 9.29 -27.72
CA GLN A 367 -5.51 9.73 -27.93
C GLN A 367 -6.04 10.54 -26.74
N ALA A 368 -5.86 10.03 -25.52
CA ALA A 368 -6.27 10.74 -24.30
C ALA A 368 -5.54 12.09 -24.17
N THR A 369 -4.24 12.12 -24.48
CA THR A 369 -3.43 13.33 -24.41
C THR A 369 -3.89 14.37 -25.42
N LEU A 370 -4.22 13.97 -26.65
CA LEU A 370 -4.74 14.86 -27.68
C LEU A 370 -6.07 15.49 -27.24
N ILE A 371 -7.04 14.66 -26.85
CA ILE A 371 -8.35 15.14 -26.37
C ILE A 371 -8.20 16.09 -25.17
N ALA A 372 -7.33 15.75 -24.22
CA ALA A 372 -7.10 16.58 -23.04
C ALA A 372 -6.50 17.95 -23.41
N LYS A 373 -5.51 18.00 -24.29
CA LYS A 373 -4.88 19.26 -24.75
C LYS A 373 -5.86 20.15 -25.50
N GLU A 374 -6.62 19.59 -26.44
CA GLU A 374 -7.59 20.35 -27.24
C GLU A 374 -8.72 20.95 -26.39
N ASN A 375 -9.07 20.31 -25.28
CA ASN A 375 -10.21 20.70 -24.43
C ASN A 375 -9.81 21.27 -23.06
N LYS A 376 -8.53 21.52 -22.81
CA LYS A 376 -7.99 22.04 -21.52
C LYS A 376 -8.35 21.14 -20.32
N LEU A 377 -8.27 19.83 -20.53
CA LEU A 377 -8.61 18.79 -19.56
C LEU A 377 -7.36 18.03 -19.05
N GLU A 378 -6.16 18.62 -19.20
CA GLU A 378 -4.89 17.98 -18.85
C GLU A 378 -4.79 17.57 -17.38
N LYS A 379 -5.61 18.19 -16.51
CA LYS A 379 -5.73 17.79 -15.09
C LYS A 379 -6.06 16.30 -14.91
N HIS A 380 -6.76 15.67 -15.87
CA HIS A 380 -7.10 14.25 -15.82
C HIS A 380 -5.95 13.32 -16.22
N LEU A 381 -4.92 13.86 -16.88
CA LEU A 381 -3.70 13.13 -17.22
C LEU A 381 -2.60 13.30 -16.17
N ASP A 382 -2.80 14.17 -15.19
CA ASP A 382 -1.82 14.44 -14.16
C ASP A 382 -1.63 13.23 -13.23
N GLY A 383 -0.44 13.16 -12.63
CA GLY A 383 -0.10 12.13 -11.69
C GLY A 383 0.36 10.82 -12.33
N TRP A 384 -0.38 9.74 -12.10
CA TRP A 384 0.12 8.41 -12.39
C TRP A 384 0.21 8.07 -13.89
N ILE A 385 -0.70 8.56 -14.75
CA ILE A 385 -0.68 8.25 -16.20
C ILE A 385 0.62 8.74 -16.81
N ARG A 386 0.94 10.04 -16.65
CA ARG A 386 2.17 10.62 -17.23
C ARG A 386 3.43 9.96 -16.69
N ASN A 387 3.48 9.72 -15.38
CA ASN A 387 4.63 9.05 -14.76
C ASN A 387 4.76 7.61 -15.24
N LYS A 388 3.66 6.87 -15.29
CA LYS A 388 3.66 5.47 -15.75
C LYS A 388 3.96 5.37 -17.26
N SER A 389 3.50 6.33 -18.07
CA SER A 389 3.86 6.40 -19.49
C SER A 389 5.36 6.58 -19.67
N LEU A 390 5.99 7.43 -18.86
CA LEU A 390 7.44 7.63 -18.88
C LEU A 390 8.20 6.35 -18.51
N GLU A 391 7.80 5.70 -17.40
CA GLU A 391 8.38 4.43 -16.97
C GLU A 391 8.21 3.34 -18.04
N MET A 392 7.03 3.25 -18.62
CA MET A 392 6.69 2.28 -19.67
C MET A 392 7.51 2.51 -20.94
N ALA A 393 7.58 3.73 -21.44
CA ALA A 393 8.36 4.06 -22.61
C ALA A 393 9.86 3.73 -22.42
N PHE A 394 10.40 4.02 -21.22
CA PHE A 394 11.76 3.64 -20.86
C PHE A 394 11.96 2.12 -20.84
N ALA A 395 11.07 1.39 -20.19
CA ALA A 395 11.16 -0.06 -20.03
C ALA A 395 11.08 -0.81 -21.37
N PHE A 396 10.28 -0.29 -22.32
CA PHE A 396 10.17 -0.86 -23.67
C PHE A 396 11.28 -0.41 -24.64
N GLY A 397 12.15 0.50 -24.22
CA GLY A 397 13.20 1.03 -25.06
C GLY A 397 12.71 2.00 -26.13
N ASP A 398 11.49 2.52 -26.02
CA ASP A 398 10.94 3.56 -26.86
C ASP A 398 11.52 4.92 -26.44
N TYR A 399 12.82 5.07 -26.65
CA TYR A 399 13.54 6.25 -26.19
C TYR A 399 13.11 7.55 -26.88
N THR A 400 12.49 7.48 -28.05
CA THR A 400 11.95 8.66 -28.74
C THR A 400 10.74 9.21 -27.96
N TRP A 401 9.76 8.38 -27.69
CA TRP A 401 8.59 8.79 -26.90
C TRP A 401 8.96 9.08 -25.43
N PHE A 402 9.86 8.28 -24.85
CA PHE A 402 10.38 8.54 -23.52
C PHE A 402 10.97 9.95 -23.36
N ARG A 403 11.82 10.40 -24.31
CA ARG A 403 12.41 11.74 -24.30
C ARG A 403 11.37 12.84 -24.47
N GLN A 404 10.39 12.64 -25.34
CA GLN A 404 9.29 13.56 -25.50
C GLN A 404 8.54 13.75 -24.18
N LEU A 405 8.13 12.65 -23.52
CA LEU A 405 7.44 12.69 -22.24
C LEU A 405 8.30 13.30 -21.13
N LEU A 406 9.59 12.93 -21.08
CA LEU A 406 10.53 13.48 -20.10
C LEU A 406 10.65 14.99 -20.24
N ASN A 407 10.85 15.50 -21.47
CA ASN A 407 10.97 16.93 -21.72
C ASN A 407 9.68 17.70 -21.33
N GLU A 408 8.51 17.16 -21.67
CA GLU A 408 7.22 17.75 -21.26
C GLU A 408 7.09 17.81 -19.73
N LEU A 409 7.42 16.72 -19.04
CA LEU A 409 7.31 16.64 -17.58
C LEU A 409 8.33 17.52 -16.87
N VAL A 410 9.55 17.59 -17.37
CA VAL A 410 10.59 18.49 -16.84
C VAL A 410 10.20 19.96 -17.05
N ALA A 411 9.59 20.31 -18.18
CA ALA A 411 9.09 21.67 -18.43
C ALA A 411 7.96 22.05 -17.43
N ILE A 412 7.03 21.13 -17.15
CA ILE A 412 5.97 21.32 -16.15
C ILE A 412 6.58 21.51 -14.75
N ASP A 413 7.50 20.63 -14.35
CA ASP A 413 8.16 20.72 -13.05
C ASP A 413 8.96 22.02 -12.91
N LYS A 414 9.62 22.47 -13.98
CA LYS A 414 10.35 23.75 -14.02
C LYS A 414 9.42 24.94 -13.85
N ALA A 415 8.32 24.99 -14.58
CA ALA A 415 7.33 26.06 -14.45
C ALA A 415 6.74 26.14 -13.02
N ALA A 416 6.44 24.97 -12.43
CA ALA A 416 5.98 24.90 -11.04
C ALA A 416 7.04 25.37 -10.03
N ALA A 417 8.30 24.98 -10.26
CA ALA A 417 9.45 25.37 -9.45
C ALA A 417 9.72 26.89 -9.52
N ASP A 418 9.65 27.47 -10.71
CA ASP A 418 9.82 28.91 -10.93
C ASP A 418 8.69 29.70 -10.24
N LYS A 419 7.44 29.26 -10.37
CA LYS A 419 6.30 29.87 -9.66
C LYS A 419 6.43 29.77 -8.13
N GLN A 420 6.89 28.65 -7.62
CA GLN A 420 7.14 28.49 -6.18
C GLN A 420 8.24 29.44 -5.69
N ALA A 421 9.34 29.56 -6.45
CA ALA A 421 10.42 30.48 -6.16
C ALA A 421 9.95 31.94 -6.15
N GLU A 422 9.16 32.35 -7.17
CA GLU A 422 8.56 33.67 -7.26
C GLU A 422 7.67 33.99 -6.05
N ASN A 423 6.78 33.08 -5.67
CA ASN A 423 5.93 33.25 -4.49
C ASN A 423 6.78 33.42 -3.20
N THR A 424 7.89 32.72 -3.08
CA THR A 424 8.79 32.81 -1.94
C THR A 424 9.51 34.17 -1.92
N LEU A 425 9.97 34.65 -3.07
CA LEU A 425 10.58 35.97 -3.21
C LEU A 425 9.57 37.11 -2.92
N ASN A 426 8.36 36.99 -3.43
CA ASN A 426 7.29 37.95 -3.14
C ASN A 426 6.98 38.01 -1.63
N ARG A 427 6.99 36.86 -0.95
CA ARG A 427 6.86 36.83 0.52
C ARG A 427 8.02 37.55 1.21
N ALA A 428 9.25 37.31 0.78
CA ALA A 428 10.45 37.97 1.32
C ALA A 428 10.35 39.52 1.17
N ALA A 429 9.94 39.99 -0.01
CA ALA A 429 9.76 41.41 -0.29
C ALA A 429 8.65 42.03 0.60
N ASN A 430 7.51 41.33 0.76
CA ASN A 430 6.41 41.77 1.59
C ASN A 430 6.77 41.81 3.08
N ASP A 431 7.49 40.82 3.60
CA ASP A 431 7.91 40.75 4.99
C ASP A 431 8.92 41.90 5.28
N ARG A 432 9.85 42.15 4.34
CA ARG A 432 10.78 43.25 4.42
C ARG A 432 10.06 44.60 4.47
N LYS A 433 9.17 44.87 3.52
CA LYS A 433 8.39 46.10 3.45
C LYS A 433 7.57 46.31 4.70
N ARG A 434 6.89 45.29 5.19
CA ARG A 434 6.08 45.34 6.41
C ARG A 434 6.93 45.74 7.62
N THR A 435 8.14 45.23 7.77
CA THR A 435 9.05 45.57 8.88
C THR A 435 9.53 47.00 8.76
N GLU A 436 9.93 47.46 7.56
CA GLU A 436 10.33 48.83 7.29
C GLU A 436 9.19 49.81 7.61
N ASP A 437 7.96 49.54 7.16
CA ASP A 437 6.77 50.36 7.43
C ASP A 437 6.44 50.43 8.94
N GLN A 438 6.56 49.32 9.67
CA GLN A 438 6.32 49.27 11.10
C GLN A 438 7.32 50.18 11.85
N ILE A 439 8.59 50.11 11.51
CA ILE A 439 9.66 50.92 12.10
C ILE A 439 9.43 52.44 11.76
N ALA A 440 9.16 52.74 10.50
CA ALA A 440 8.90 54.11 10.04
C ALA A 440 7.69 54.74 10.76
N ASN A 441 6.58 53.97 10.86
CA ASN A 441 5.39 54.44 11.57
C ASN A 441 5.64 54.66 13.06
N ARG A 442 6.44 53.81 13.69
CA ARG A 442 6.81 54.00 15.08
C ARG A 442 7.65 55.26 15.27
N ILE A 443 8.69 55.49 14.47
CA ILE A 443 9.53 56.71 14.53
C ILE A 443 8.68 57.95 14.31
N LYS A 444 7.74 57.91 13.36
CA LYS A 444 6.79 58.99 13.12
C LYS A 444 5.94 59.31 14.37
N ASN A 445 5.40 58.24 15.01
CA ASN A 445 4.58 58.39 16.23
C ASN A 445 5.41 58.92 17.41
N GLU A 446 6.63 58.45 17.60
CA GLU A 446 7.58 58.90 18.63
C GLU A 446 7.91 60.38 18.44
N THR A 447 8.18 60.82 17.21
CA THR A 447 8.43 62.21 16.86
C THR A 447 7.20 63.08 17.13
N ALA A 448 6.01 62.63 16.75
CA ALA A 448 4.76 63.33 17.01
C ALA A 448 4.47 63.49 18.52
N GLU A 449 4.81 62.44 19.30
CA GLU A 449 4.65 62.48 20.77
C GLU A 449 5.55 63.52 21.39
N LEU A 450 6.83 63.65 21.01
CA LEU A 450 7.74 64.70 21.50
C LEU A 450 7.23 66.09 21.14
N ASN A 451 6.79 66.32 19.90
CA ASN A 451 6.22 67.57 19.43
C ASN A 451 4.96 67.94 20.21
N ARG A 452 4.10 66.97 20.54
CA ARG A 452 2.91 67.19 21.33
C ARG A 452 3.24 67.64 22.75
N ILE A 453 4.23 66.99 23.40
CA ILE A 453 4.69 67.40 24.77
C ILE A 453 5.22 68.84 24.76
N ALA A 454 6.05 69.19 23.74
CA ALA A 454 6.60 70.56 23.62
C ALA A 454 5.51 71.58 23.34
N ALA A 455 4.55 71.31 22.44
CA ALA A 455 3.46 72.22 22.13
C ALA A 455 2.50 72.43 23.33
N ASP A 456 2.18 71.37 24.06
CA ASP A 456 1.35 71.49 25.30
C ASP A 456 2.05 72.32 26.38
N ALA A 457 3.34 72.09 26.58
CA ALA A 457 4.14 72.83 27.52
C ALA A 457 4.25 74.29 27.12
N TYR A 458 4.45 74.64 25.86
CA TYR A 458 4.46 76.01 25.36
C TYR A 458 3.12 76.71 25.61
N SER A 459 2.02 76.02 25.29
CA SER A 459 0.68 76.60 25.53
C SER A 459 0.40 76.84 27.00
N LYS A 460 0.76 75.90 27.86
CA LYS A 460 0.60 76.07 29.34
C LYS A 460 1.52 77.14 29.93
N ALA A 461 2.77 77.23 29.48
CA ALA A 461 3.70 78.23 29.92
C ALA A 461 3.26 79.65 29.50
N LYS A 462 2.66 79.79 28.31
CA LYS A 462 2.08 81.09 27.87
C LYS A 462 0.87 81.51 28.69
N ALA A 463 0.10 80.57 29.23
CA ALA A 463 -1.07 80.83 30.07
C ALA A 463 -0.74 80.91 31.56
N ALA A 464 0.51 80.77 31.99
CA ALA A 464 0.93 80.75 33.36
C ALA A 464 0.81 82.19 34.00
N LYS A 465 0.37 82.21 35.26
CA LYS A 465 0.15 83.47 35.97
C LYS A 465 1.42 84.14 36.45
N THR A 466 2.51 83.44 36.62
CA THR A 466 3.80 83.99 37.09
C THR A 466 4.97 83.48 36.19
N PRO A 467 6.07 84.20 36.03
CA PRO A 467 7.26 83.74 35.33
C PRO A 467 7.90 82.53 35.99
N ALA A 468 7.75 82.31 37.26
CA ALA A 468 8.25 81.15 38.00
C ALA A 468 7.45 79.90 37.62
N ASP A 469 6.13 79.95 37.51
CA ASP A 469 5.27 78.82 37.05
C ASP A 469 5.56 78.48 35.61
N ALA A 470 5.77 79.47 34.74
CA ALA A 470 6.13 79.25 33.36
C ALA A 470 7.49 78.55 33.24
N ALA A 471 8.48 78.92 34.05
CA ALA A 471 9.80 78.27 34.10
C ALA A 471 9.70 76.83 34.61
N LYS A 472 8.88 76.57 35.62
CA LYS A 472 8.61 75.20 36.13
C LYS A 472 7.96 74.30 35.08
N ILE A 473 6.94 74.76 34.39
CA ILE A 473 6.26 74.07 33.34
C ILE A 473 7.26 73.62 32.19
N LYS A 474 8.17 74.60 31.83
CA LYS A 474 9.20 74.27 30.84
C LYS A 474 10.18 73.15 31.30
N ALA A 475 10.68 73.28 32.53
CA ALA A 475 11.60 72.31 33.13
C ALA A 475 10.98 70.93 33.27
N ASP A 476 9.70 70.84 33.70
CA ASP A 476 8.98 69.58 33.78
C ASP A 476 8.79 68.96 32.39
N ALA A 477 8.52 69.77 31.37
CA ALA A 477 8.41 69.28 29.99
C ALA A 477 9.77 68.79 29.42
N GLU A 478 10.85 69.53 29.68
CA GLU A 478 12.21 69.11 29.28
C GLU A 478 12.60 67.78 29.93
N LYS A 479 12.32 67.63 31.22
CA LYS A 479 12.51 66.35 31.92
C LYS A 479 11.74 65.24 31.28
N LYS A 480 10.44 65.44 31.01
CA LYS A 480 9.56 64.47 30.37
C LYS A 480 10.03 64.12 28.96
N ILE A 481 10.49 65.12 28.18
CA ILE A 481 11.08 64.86 26.83
C ILE A 481 12.36 64.03 26.95
N ALA A 482 13.22 64.28 27.92
CA ALA A 482 14.45 63.53 28.16
C ALA A 482 14.15 62.10 28.54
N GLU A 483 13.16 61.84 29.41
CA GLU A 483 12.70 60.49 29.77
C GLU A 483 12.17 59.73 28.56
N ARG A 484 11.36 60.41 27.72
CA ARG A 484 10.82 59.79 26.49
C ARG A 484 11.90 59.54 25.47
N LYS A 485 12.86 60.39 25.24
CA LYS A 485 14.04 60.19 24.40
C LYS A 485 14.86 58.96 24.84
N ALA A 486 15.01 58.78 26.16
CA ALA A 486 15.70 57.57 26.66
C ALA A 486 14.95 56.26 26.34
N VAL A 487 13.59 56.30 26.40
CA VAL A 487 12.76 55.15 25.97
C VAL A 487 12.90 54.92 24.46
N PHE A 488 12.88 56.00 23.66
CA PHE A 488 12.99 55.89 22.21
C PHE A 488 14.36 55.38 21.76
N ALA A 489 15.43 55.74 22.47
CA ALA A 489 16.75 55.20 22.25
C ALA A 489 16.78 53.66 22.44
N LYS A 490 16.11 53.16 23.50
CA LYS A 490 15.97 51.72 23.71
C LYS A 490 15.16 51.03 22.61
N ASN A 491 14.12 51.72 22.10
CA ASN A 491 13.34 51.21 20.97
C ASN A 491 14.17 51.14 19.69
N ALA A 492 15.02 52.18 19.45
CA ALA A 492 15.91 52.19 18.29
C ALA A 492 16.94 51.04 18.33
N GLU A 493 17.43 50.66 19.52
CA GLU A 493 18.30 49.45 19.61
C GLU A 493 17.53 48.17 19.31
N LYS A 494 16.29 48.02 19.79
CA LYS A 494 15.41 46.88 19.42
C LYS A 494 15.12 46.84 17.93
N ASP A 495 15.04 47.99 17.25
CA ASP A 495 14.86 48.00 15.79
C ASP A 495 16.07 47.51 15.06
N LYS A 496 17.27 47.83 15.50
CA LYS A 496 18.50 47.29 14.92
C LYS A 496 18.50 45.75 14.99
N GLU A 497 18.08 45.22 16.15
CA GLU A 497 17.92 43.78 16.30
C GLU A 497 16.85 43.19 15.35
N THR A 498 15.69 43.89 15.26
CA THR A 498 14.58 43.48 14.37
C THR A 498 15.01 43.50 12.90
N ILE A 499 15.72 44.55 12.49
CA ILE A 499 16.28 44.65 11.13
C ILE A 499 17.28 43.54 10.86
N ALA A 500 18.18 43.27 11.82
CA ALA A 500 19.16 42.18 11.65
C ALA A 500 18.47 40.82 11.51
N GLN A 501 17.44 40.53 12.30
CA GLN A 501 16.63 39.32 12.20
C GLN A 501 15.87 39.25 10.87
N MET A 502 15.31 40.36 10.42
CA MET A 502 14.61 40.44 9.13
C MET A 502 15.56 40.18 7.95
N ILE A 503 16.76 40.77 7.95
CA ILE A 503 17.78 40.53 6.92
C ILE A 503 18.14 39.04 6.87
N LYS A 504 18.36 38.44 8.03
CA LYS A 504 18.64 36.98 8.12
C LYS A 504 17.48 36.15 7.58
N TRP A 505 16.24 36.54 7.90
CA TRP A 505 15.03 35.86 7.43
C TRP A 505 14.85 36.00 5.92
N VAL A 506 15.00 37.21 5.37
CA VAL A 506 14.95 37.45 3.91
C VAL A 506 16.02 36.65 3.18
N GLY A 507 17.25 36.67 3.65
CA GLY A 507 18.34 35.87 3.06
C GLY A 507 18.07 34.37 3.07
N LYS A 508 17.37 33.87 4.13
CA LYS A 508 16.91 32.49 4.16
C LYS A 508 15.86 32.23 3.07
N LEU A 509 14.86 33.11 2.93
CA LEU A 509 13.83 32.95 1.88
C LEU A 509 14.40 33.04 0.47
N GLU A 510 15.39 33.88 0.24
CA GLU A 510 16.11 33.97 -1.03
C GLU A 510 16.86 32.66 -1.33
N GLY A 511 17.51 32.06 -0.33
CA GLY A 511 18.11 30.73 -0.41
C GLY A 511 17.09 29.62 -0.68
N ASP A 512 15.94 29.68 0.00
CA ASP A 512 14.84 28.74 -0.22
C ASP A 512 14.26 28.88 -1.64
N ALA A 513 14.14 30.10 -2.18
CA ALA A 513 13.71 30.34 -3.55
C ALA A 513 14.72 29.83 -4.59
N ALA A 514 16.01 30.04 -4.36
CA ALA A 514 17.07 29.49 -5.21
C ALA A 514 17.02 27.96 -5.23
N THR A 515 16.79 27.33 -4.09
CA THR A 515 16.61 25.88 -3.98
C THR A 515 15.34 25.42 -4.68
N ALA A 516 14.23 26.14 -4.52
CA ALA A 516 12.96 25.81 -5.17
C ALA A 516 13.07 25.78 -6.70
N ARG A 517 13.86 26.67 -7.32
CA ARG A 517 14.13 26.67 -8.78
C ARG A 517 14.76 25.38 -9.29
N LEU A 518 15.43 24.62 -8.41
CA LEU A 518 15.99 23.33 -8.76
C LEU A 518 14.94 22.20 -8.76
N GLY A 519 13.67 22.53 -8.50
CA GLY A 519 12.57 21.55 -8.43
C GLY A 519 12.34 20.76 -9.72
N TYR A 520 12.83 21.21 -10.87
CA TYR A 520 12.86 20.44 -12.12
C TYR A 520 13.65 19.15 -11.98
N THR A 521 14.62 19.09 -11.06
CA THR A 521 15.43 17.90 -10.78
C THR A 521 14.69 16.82 -9.99
N LYS A 522 13.40 16.97 -9.69
CA LYS A 522 12.58 15.89 -9.09
C LYS A 522 12.64 14.60 -9.92
N ARG A 523 12.85 14.74 -11.24
CA ARG A 523 12.97 13.62 -12.17
C ARG A 523 14.41 13.28 -12.53
N TRP A 524 15.35 13.69 -11.70
CA TRP A 524 16.79 13.53 -11.95
C TRP A 524 17.16 12.14 -12.44
N LYS A 525 16.52 11.09 -11.91
CA LYS A 525 16.87 9.71 -12.25
C LYS A 525 16.65 9.41 -13.73
N PHE A 526 15.49 9.79 -14.29
CA PHE A 526 15.21 9.60 -15.71
C PHE A 526 16.03 10.51 -16.60
N MET A 527 16.29 11.74 -16.15
CA MET A 527 17.17 12.68 -16.86
C MET A 527 18.60 12.11 -16.96
N VAL A 528 19.12 11.61 -15.86
CA VAL A 528 20.45 11.01 -15.80
C VAL A 528 20.50 9.72 -16.63
N LEU A 529 19.50 8.85 -16.52
CA LEU A 529 19.41 7.63 -17.32
C LEU A 529 19.42 7.94 -18.82
N ASP A 530 18.66 8.95 -19.27
CA ASP A 530 18.64 9.34 -20.68
C ASP A 530 20.01 9.86 -21.15
N LEU A 531 20.64 10.71 -20.35
CA LEU A 531 21.96 11.25 -20.66
C LEU A 531 23.03 10.15 -20.70
N MET A 532 23.00 9.22 -19.77
CA MET A 532 23.90 8.06 -19.76
C MET A 532 23.72 7.15 -20.98
N LEU A 533 22.47 6.93 -21.40
CA LEU A 533 22.16 6.17 -22.63
C LEU A 533 22.68 6.86 -23.89
N GLN A 534 22.83 8.19 -23.85
CA GLN A 534 23.40 9.00 -24.93
C GLN A 534 24.91 9.20 -24.80
N ASN A 535 25.56 8.61 -23.81
CA ASN A 535 26.99 8.81 -23.47
C ASN A 535 27.33 10.27 -23.11
N LYS A 536 26.39 11.01 -22.53
CA LYS A 536 26.55 12.41 -22.10
C LYS A 536 26.79 12.50 -20.58
N ASP A 537 27.79 11.78 -20.10
CA ASP A 537 28.06 11.63 -18.67
C ASP A 537 28.36 12.98 -17.98
N ALA A 538 29.03 13.91 -18.66
CA ALA A 538 29.31 15.25 -18.14
C ALA A 538 28.03 16.08 -17.91
N GLU A 539 27.01 15.92 -18.76
CA GLU A 539 25.71 16.56 -18.57
C GLU A 539 24.92 15.89 -17.44
N ALA A 540 25.01 14.56 -17.34
CA ALA A 540 24.39 13.81 -16.24
C ALA A 540 24.95 14.24 -14.87
N VAL A 541 26.25 14.48 -14.77
CA VAL A 541 26.91 14.98 -13.55
C VAL A 541 26.37 16.38 -13.17
N LYS A 542 26.11 17.27 -14.13
CA LYS A 542 25.49 18.58 -13.85
C LYS A 542 24.10 18.44 -13.27
N ILE A 543 23.26 17.56 -13.84
CA ILE A 543 21.91 17.27 -13.31
C ILE A 543 22.01 16.72 -11.89
N LEU A 544 22.94 15.80 -11.62
CA LEU A 544 23.16 15.25 -10.27
C LEU A 544 23.65 16.32 -9.29
N ALA A 545 24.49 17.27 -9.73
CA ALA A 545 24.93 18.37 -8.89
C ALA A 545 23.77 19.29 -8.47
N ASP A 546 22.87 19.61 -9.38
CA ASP A 546 21.67 20.39 -9.07
C ASP A 546 20.66 19.60 -8.23
N ALA A 547 20.48 18.32 -8.53
CA ALA A 547 19.65 17.43 -7.73
C ALA A 547 20.19 17.27 -6.29
N ALA A 548 21.51 17.25 -6.10
CA ALA A 548 22.13 17.23 -4.77
C ALA A 548 21.87 18.52 -3.98
N LYS A 549 21.83 19.67 -4.64
CA LYS A 549 21.47 20.94 -3.99
C LYS A 549 19.96 20.95 -3.61
N PHE A 550 19.11 20.42 -4.47
CA PHE A 550 17.67 20.33 -4.21
C PHE A 550 17.34 19.30 -3.11
N ASN A 551 18.02 18.17 -3.09
CA ASN A 551 17.88 17.12 -2.10
C ASN A 551 19.23 16.73 -1.47
N PRO A 552 19.77 17.56 -0.58
CA PRO A 552 21.10 17.36 0.00
C PRO A 552 21.23 16.12 0.88
N LYS A 553 20.10 15.51 1.27
CA LYS A 553 20.06 14.29 2.08
C LYS A 553 20.15 13.02 1.23
N SER A 554 19.96 13.09 -0.07
CA SER A 554 20.03 11.92 -0.95
C SER A 554 21.47 11.44 -1.11
N ALA A 555 21.73 10.29 -0.56
CA ALA A 555 23.03 9.63 -0.72
C ALA A 555 23.15 9.03 -2.13
N GLU A 556 22.07 8.47 -2.69
CA GLU A 556 22.04 7.89 -4.03
C GLU A 556 22.56 8.87 -5.10
N ILE A 557 22.13 10.13 -5.03
CA ILE A 557 22.57 11.19 -5.96
C ILE A 557 24.10 11.40 -5.86
N ALA A 558 24.60 11.50 -4.65
CA ALA A 558 26.01 11.76 -4.43
C ALA A 558 26.89 10.57 -4.84
N VAL A 559 26.43 9.35 -4.55
CA VAL A 559 27.13 8.11 -4.97
C VAL A 559 27.16 8.02 -6.49
N LEU A 560 26.02 8.20 -7.14
CA LEU A 560 25.93 8.09 -8.59
C LEU A 560 26.81 9.14 -9.28
N LYS A 561 26.80 10.37 -8.77
CA LYS A 561 27.69 11.43 -9.24
C LYS A 561 29.15 11.03 -9.11
N TYR A 562 29.57 10.57 -7.93
CA TYR A 562 30.94 10.16 -7.67
C TYR A 562 31.42 9.07 -8.64
N TYR A 563 30.62 8.03 -8.85
CA TYR A 563 30.98 6.94 -9.76
C TYR A 563 30.96 7.34 -11.24
N LEU A 564 30.09 8.29 -11.64
CA LEU A 564 30.12 8.86 -12.99
C LEU A 564 31.35 9.73 -13.26
N GLU A 565 31.88 10.37 -12.23
CA GLU A 565 33.15 11.13 -12.31
C GLU A 565 34.39 10.25 -12.27
N GLY A 566 34.25 8.92 -12.36
CA GLY A 566 35.37 7.97 -12.39
C GLY A 566 35.83 7.50 -11.01
N GLY A 567 35.08 7.81 -9.95
CA GLY A 567 35.36 7.32 -8.61
C GLY A 567 35.21 5.80 -8.49
N ASP A 568 35.77 5.25 -7.44
CA ASP A 568 35.77 3.84 -7.11
C ASP A 568 35.31 3.58 -5.66
N PHE A 569 35.20 2.30 -5.30
CA PHE A 569 34.86 1.90 -3.95
C PHE A 569 35.81 2.41 -2.87
N ALA A 570 37.13 2.44 -3.14
CA ALA A 570 38.15 2.84 -2.18
C ALA A 570 38.06 4.35 -1.83
N GLY A 571 37.71 5.19 -2.82
CA GLY A 571 37.49 6.62 -2.61
C GLY A 571 36.12 6.99 -2.01
N PHE A 572 35.18 6.05 -1.97
CA PHE A 572 33.83 6.26 -1.55
C PHE A 572 33.70 6.79 -0.11
N ASP A 573 34.52 6.33 0.82
CA ASP A 573 34.53 6.79 2.21
C ASP A 573 34.81 8.29 2.37
N LYS A 574 35.60 8.89 1.49
CA LYS A 574 35.90 10.32 1.50
C LYS A 574 34.65 11.16 1.19
N VAL A 575 33.80 10.67 0.27
CA VAL A 575 32.56 11.37 -0.15
C VAL A 575 31.54 11.44 0.99
N PHE A 576 31.55 10.47 1.91
CA PHE A 576 30.56 10.35 2.98
C PHE A 576 31.09 10.52 4.40
N ALA A 577 32.37 10.91 4.55
CA ALA A 577 32.97 11.15 5.87
C ALA A 577 32.13 12.08 6.76
N GLU A 578 31.52 13.11 6.17
CA GLU A 578 30.66 14.06 6.88
C GLU A 578 29.27 13.52 7.25
N ARG A 579 28.78 12.47 6.60
CA ARG A 579 27.41 11.98 6.73
C ARG A 579 27.22 10.92 7.80
N LYS A 580 28.28 10.43 8.42
CA LYS A 580 28.25 9.38 9.47
C LYS A 580 27.43 8.14 9.08
N PHE A 581 27.50 7.73 7.82
CA PHE A 581 26.81 6.52 7.39
C PHE A 581 27.41 5.28 8.04
N THR A 582 26.52 4.35 8.41
CA THR A 582 26.95 3.00 8.74
C THR A 582 27.47 2.31 7.48
N SER A 583 28.30 1.29 7.66
CA SER A 583 28.80 0.48 6.53
C SER A 583 27.67 -0.13 5.72
N GLU A 584 26.57 -0.50 6.37
CA GLU A 584 25.36 -0.99 5.74
C GLU A 584 24.72 0.06 4.82
N GLN A 585 24.54 1.27 5.31
CA GLN A 585 23.98 2.37 4.51
C GLN A 585 24.84 2.64 3.28
N LYS A 586 26.16 2.62 3.44
CA LYS A 586 27.09 2.76 2.32
C LYS A 586 26.88 1.70 1.24
N MET A 587 26.80 0.43 1.65
CA MET A 587 26.60 -0.69 0.70
C MET A 587 25.27 -0.58 -0.02
N ASN A 588 24.20 -0.20 0.68
CA ASN A 588 22.89 -0.01 0.08
C ASN A 588 22.90 1.08 -1.00
N GLU A 589 23.58 2.19 -0.74
CA GLU A 589 23.65 3.29 -1.73
C GLU A 589 24.45 2.89 -2.97
N ILE A 590 25.53 2.12 -2.80
CA ILE A 590 26.30 1.60 -3.94
C ILE A 590 25.45 0.63 -4.76
N ARG A 591 24.67 -0.25 -4.12
CA ARG A 591 23.74 -1.15 -4.83
C ARG A 591 22.69 -0.39 -5.64
N ARG A 592 22.11 0.67 -5.09
CA ARG A 592 21.16 1.54 -5.80
C ARG A 592 21.79 2.21 -7.01
N ALA A 593 22.98 2.75 -6.86
CA ALA A 593 23.73 3.34 -7.97
C ALA A 593 24.07 2.28 -9.03
N GLY A 594 24.50 1.09 -8.62
CA GLY A 594 24.74 -0.04 -9.51
C GLY A 594 23.52 -0.43 -10.34
N ALA A 595 22.33 -0.44 -9.73
CA ALA A 595 21.07 -0.67 -10.43
C ALA A 595 20.79 0.42 -11.49
N THR A 596 21.13 1.67 -11.21
CA THR A 596 20.99 2.77 -12.19
C THR A 596 21.95 2.61 -13.36
N PHE A 597 23.20 2.21 -13.12
CA PHE A 597 24.14 1.88 -14.20
C PHE A 597 23.65 0.71 -15.05
N PHE A 598 23.07 -0.30 -14.44
CA PHE A 598 22.45 -1.43 -15.16
C PHE A 598 21.31 -0.97 -16.06
N GLN A 599 20.40 -0.14 -15.56
CA GLN A 599 19.29 0.43 -16.32
C GLN A 599 19.78 1.30 -17.49
N ALA A 600 20.91 1.99 -17.31
CA ALA A 600 21.59 2.75 -18.36
C ALA A 600 22.41 1.89 -19.35
N LYS A 601 22.29 0.55 -19.26
CA LYS A 601 23.05 -0.41 -20.09
C LYS A 601 24.58 -0.35 -19.89
N ARG A 602 25.03 0.19 -18.77
CA ARG A 602 26.45 0.23 -18.37
C ARG A 602 26.78 -1.03 -17.54
N PHE A 603 26.65 -2.20 -18.16
CA PHE A 603 26.67 -3.50 -17.47
C PHE A 603 27.98 -3.80 -16.77
N GLU A 604 29.13 -3.47 -17.39
CA GLU A 604 30.44 -3.69 -16.79
C GLU A 604 30.61 -2.87 -15.49
N LYS A 605 30.18 -1.60 -15.51
CA LYS A 605 30.25 -0.76 -14.32
C LYS A 605 29.30 -1.25 -13.23
N ALA A 606 28.09 -1.62 -13.60
CA ALA A 606 27.09 -2.20 -12.67
C ALA A 606 27.61 -3.49 -12.03
N ARG A 607 28.25 -4.38 -12.82
CA ARG A 607 28.87 -5.62 -12.33
C ARG A 607 30.01 -5.32 -11.37
N GLN A 608 30.92 -4.44 -11.74
CA GLN A 608 32.03 -4.03 -10.89
C GLN A 608 31.55 -3.53 -9.51
N MET A 609 30.54 -2.64 -9.51
CA MET A 609 29.99 -2.09 -8.28
C MET A 609 29.33 -3.17 -7.41
N ASN A 610 28.59 -4.10 -8.04
CA ASN A 610 28.02 -5.24 -7.33
C ASN A 610 29.10 -6.13 -6.72
N ASP A 611 30.13 -6.46 -7.46
CA ASP A 611 31.25 -7.30 -6.99
C ASP A 611 31.97 -6.64 -5.82
N ASP A 612 32.18 -5.33 -5.87
CA ASP A 612 32.80 -4.57 -4.79
C ASP A 612 31.95 -4.60 -3.51
N VAL A 613 30.65 -4.41 -3.63
CA VAL A 613 29.72 -4.57 -2.49
C VAL A 613 29.80 -5.99 -1.92
N MET A 614 29.75 -6.99 -2.80
CA MET A 614 29.74 -8.39 -2.41
C MET A 614 31.02 -8.85 -1.69
N LYS A 615 32.16 -8.21 -1.92
CA LYS A 615 33.42 -8.46 -1.18
C LYS A 615 33.32 -8.08 0.30
N HIS A 616 32.47 -7.13 0.65
CA HIS A 616 32.31 -6.60 2.00
C HIS A 616 31.12 -7.21 2.77
N MET A 617 30.28 -8.00 2.08
CA MET A 617 29.14 -8.64 2.70
C MET A 617 29.47 -10.03 3.25
N PHE A 618 28.77 -10.40 4.31
CA PHE A 618 28.85 -11.75 4.85
C PHE A 618 28.40 -12.76 3.79
N ARG A 619 29.22 -13.77 3.58
CA ARG A 619 28.88 -14.90 2.69
C ARG A 619 29.15 -16.19 3.43
N PRO A 620 28.12 -16.94 3.81
CA PRO A 620 28.32 -18.28 4.33
C PRO A 620 28.93 -19.17 3.23
N ALA A 621 29.67 -20.19 3.62
CA ALA A 621 30.29 -21.13 2.69
C ALA A 621 29.23 -21.72 1.74
N GLU A 622 29.51 -21.77 0.46
CA GLU A 622 28.64 -22.40 -0.53
C GLU A 622 28.65 -23.91 -0.30
N THR A 623 27.46 -24.50 -0.19
CA THR A 623 27.28 -25.93 -0.11
C THR A 623 26.60 -26.39 -1.38
N ASN A 624 27.27 -27.23 -2.15
CA ASN A 624 26.75 -27.77 -3.41
C ASN A 624 25.96 -29.06 -3.12
N ARG A 625 24.80 -28.93 -2.44
CA ARG A 625 23.96 -30.06 -2.12
C ARG A 625 23.22 -30.56 -3.34
N ARG A 626 23.23 -31.88 -3.50
CA ARG A 626 22.47 -32.59 -4.54
C ARG A 626 21.58 -33.64 -3.86
N TYR A 627 20.33 -33.70 -4.31
CA TYR A 627 19.39 -34.73 -3.86
C TYR A 627 18.97 -35.59 -5.04
N THR A 628 19.10 -36.90 -4.89
CA THR A 628 18.54 -37.86 -5.84
C THR A 628 17.04 -37.97 -5.61
N VAL A 629 16.27 -37.52 -6.59
CA VAL A 629 14.81 -37.62 -6.58
C VAL A 629 14.39 -38.98 -7.11
N LYS A 630 13.71 -39.76 -6.28
CA LYS A 630 13.30 -41.13 -6.57
C LYS A 630 11.86 -41.19 -7.10
N TYR A 631 11.61 -42.13 -7.97
CA TYR A 631 10.26 -42.47 -8.37
C TYR A 631 9.52 -43.15 -7.22
N LEU A 632 8.30 -42.75 -6.99
CA LEU A 632 7.39 -43.34 -6.02
C LEU A 632 6.00 -43.45 -6.64
N ALA A 633 5.67 -44.64 -7.16
CA ALA A 633 4.34 -44.88 -7.68
C ALA A 633 3.27 -44.59 -6.61
N ASN A 634 2.21 -43.90 -6.99
CA ASN A 634 1.12 -43.50 -6.08
C ASN A 634 1.60 -42.70 -4.88
N ALA A 635 2.48 -41.71 -5.10
CA ALA A 635 2.87 -40.78 -4.06
C ALA A 635 1.65 -40.18 -3.34
N PRO A 636 1.68 -40.09 -2.00
CA PRO A 636 0.58 -39.51 -1.24
C PRO A 636 0.18 -38.14 -1.77
N LYS A 637 -1.12 -37.86 -1.90
CA LYS A 637 -1.65 -36.65 -2.52
C LYS A 637 -1.94 -35.53 -1.54
N THR A 638 -1.74 -35.76 -0.24
CA THR A 638 -1.96 -34.76 0.82
C THR A 638 -0.82 -34.73 1.82
N ALA A 639 -0.64 -33.58 2.49
CA ALA A 639 0.33 -33.39 3.54
C ALA A 639 0.06 -34.34 4.73
N GLU A 640 -1.20 -34.55 5.07
CA GLU A 640 -1.62 -35.47 6.13
C GLU A 640 -1.22 -36.91 5.82
N ALA A 641 -1.61 -37.39 4.63
CA ALA A 641 -1.29 -38.78 4.22
C ALA A 641 0.23 -39.02 4.22
N TRP A 642 1.01 -38.02 3.83
CA TRP A 642 2.46 -38.14 3.86
C TRP A 642 3.03 -38.12 5.27
N ALA A 643 2.59 -37.16 6.11
CA ALA A 643 3.06 -37.04 7.49
C ALA A 643 2.80 -38.30 8.34
N MET A 644 1.74 -39.05 8.01
CA MET A 644 1.40 -40.29 8.69
C MET A 644 2.23 -41.50 8.23
N THR A 645 2.91 -41.44 7.09
CA THR A 645 3.60 -42.57 6.49
C THR A 645 5.11 -42.57 6.69
N LYS A 646 5.71 -41.43 7.08
CA LYS A 646 7.16 -41.25 7.13
C LYS A 646 7.65 -40.62 8.42
N GLY A 647 8.73 -41.17 8.97
CA GLY A 647 9.50 -40.56 10.04
C GLY A 647 10.50 -39.50 9.53
N TYR A 648 11.17 -38.80 10.44
CA TYR A 648 12.19 -37.82 10.09
C TYR A 648 13.49 -38.43 9.56
N GLU A 649 13.76 -39.66 9.85
CA GLU A 649 14.94 -40.40 9.39
C GLU A 649 15.00 -40.57 7.86
N ASP A 650 13.84 -40.52 7.21
CA ASP A 650 13.71 -40.59 5.76
C ASP A 650 13.75 -39.19 5.08
N TRP A 651 13.92 -38.14 5.83
CA TRP A 651 13.84 -36.77 5.34
C TRP A 651 15.23 -36.12 5.31
N ASN A 652 15.44 -35.35 4.24
CA ASN A 652 16.59 -34.46 4.19
C ASN A 652 16.40 -33.30 5.18
N GLY A 653 17.26 -33.20 6.20
CA GLY A 653 17.17 -32.17 7.20
C GLY A 653 17.34 -30.77 6.62
N MET A 654 16.50 -29.84 7.03
CA MET A 654 16.69 -28.42 6.79
C MET A 654 17.59 -27.86 7.88
N GLU A 655 18.54 -27.03 7.47
CA GLU A 655 19.34 -26.30 8.44
C GLU A 655 18.49 -25.26 9.13
N THR A 656 18.38 -25.36 10.45
CA THR A 656 17.82 -24.29 11.28
C THR A 656 18.94 -23.35 11.61
N ARG A 657 19.10 -22.33 10.78
CA ARG A 657 20.09 -21.28 11.00
C ARG A 657 19.41 -19.94 10.81
N PHE A 658 19.92 -18.96 11.51
CA PHE A 658 19.77 -17.59 11.11
C PHE A 658 20.58 -17.42 9.83
N MET A 659 19.92 -17.49 8.66
CA MET A 659 20.59 -17.39 7.39
C MET A 659 20.39 -15.99 6.82
N PRO A 660 21.42 -15.17 6.77
CA PRO A 660 21.33 -13.87 6.12
C PRO A 660 21.27 -14.05 4.60
N TYR A 661 20.39 -13.31 4.00
CA TYR A 661 20.25 -13.22 2.55
C TYR A 661 21.38 -12.38 1.97
N TYR A 662 22.36 -12.96 1.25
CA TYR A 662 23.52 -12.24 0.74
C TYR A 662 24.11 -11.24 1.74
N GLY A 663 24.21 -11.63 3.00
CA GLY A 663 24.57 -10.71 4.04
C GLY A 663 23.46 -9.74 4.45
N TYR A 664 22.21 -10.09 4.26
CA TYR A 664 21.05 -9.32 4.71
C TYR A 664 20.27 -10.07 5.78
N ASP A 665 20.06 -9.42 6.91
CA ASP A 665 19.22 -9.92 7.99
C ASP A 665 17.79 -9.42 7.77
N VAL A 666 16.94 -10.29 7.23
CA VAL A 666 15.56 -9.94 6.91
C VAL A 666 14.69 -9.67 8.14
N HIS A 667 15.05 -10.21 9.31
CA HIS A 667 14.28 -9.97 10.53
C HIS A 667 14.51 -8.56 11.09
N ASN A 668 15.75 -8.09 10.98
CA ASN A 668 16.11 -6.76 11.47
C ASN A 668 16.24 -5.72 10.36
N ASP A 669 15.87 -6.09 9.12
CA ASP A 669 16.01 -5.22 7.93
C ASP A 669 17.41 -4.60 7.81
N LYS A 670 18.44 -5.45 7.92
CA LYS A 670 19.81 -5.01 8.10
C LYS A 670 20.81 -5.78 7.24
N LEU A 671 21.74 -5.07 6.60
CA LEU A 671 22.89 -5.69 5.94
C LEU A 671 23.86 -6.26 6.97
N LEU A 672 24.36 -7.47 6.71
CA LEU A 672 25.39 -8.14 7.50
C LEU A 672 26.73 -8.01 6.80
N LEU A 673 27.67 -7.42 7.49
CA LEU A 673 29.03 -7.26 7.00
C LEU A 673 29.86 -8.50 7.32
N LYS A 674 30.99 -8.65 6.65
CA LYS A 674 31.86 -9.84 6.69
C LYS A 674 32.20 -10.33 8.11
N ASP A 675 32.32 -9.40 9.05
CA ASP A 675 32.71 -9.70 10.41
C ASP A 675 31.52 -9.82 11.38
N THR A 676 30.30 -9.85 10.87
CA THR A 676 29.11 -9.95 11.70
C THR A 676 29.02 -11.35 12.33
N LYS A 677 28.98 -11.42 13.64
CA LYS A 677 28.65 -12.66 14.37
C LYS A 677 27.14 -12.87 14.27
N LEU A 678 26.73 -14.02 13.72
CA LEU A 678 25.34 -14.41 13.67
C LEU A 678 24.86 -14.88 15.05
N PRO A 679 23.64 -14.55 15.46
CA PRO A 679 23.07 -15.07 16.70
C PRO A 679 22.88 -16.60 16.61
N GLU A 680 23.18 -17.30 17.70
CA GLU A 680 22.82 -18.70 17.83
C GLU A 680 21.31 -18.81 18.13
N LEU A 681 20.62 -19.63 17.35
CA LEU A 681 19.23 -19.95 17.62
C LEU A 681 19.17 -21.00 18.76
N LYS A 682 18.60 -20.61 19.89
CA LYS A 682 18.52 -21.47 21.09
C LYS A 682 17.56 -22.66 20.93
N ASP A 683 16.53 -22.53 20.06
CA ASP A 683 15.48 -23.54 19.89
C ASP A 683 15.35 -23.93 18.43
N ALA A 684 16.04 -24.99 18.04
CA ALA A 684 15.95 -25.57 16.71
C ALA A 684 14.93 -26.71 16.69
N TYR A 685 13.74 -26.43 16.13
CA TYR A 685 12.76 -27.50 15.88
C TYR A 685 13.18 -28.34 14.68
N LYS A 686 13.01 -29.65 14.76
CA LYS A 686 13.24 -30.53 13.62
C LYS A 686 12.38 -30.10 12.44
N THR A 687 13.03 -29.88 11.30
CA THR A 687 12.37 -29.57 10.04
C THR A 687 13.03 -30.37 8.95
N GLY A 688 12.22 -31.07 8.16
CA GLY A 688 12.70 -31.93 7.07
C GLY A 688 11.92 -31.70 5.79
N ILE A 689 12.56 -32.05 4.68
CA ILE A 689 11.96 -31.99 3.33
C ILE A 689 12.21 -33.29 2.61
N GLN A 690 11.24 -33.71 1.80
CA GLN A 690 11.37 -34.87 0.91
C GLN A 690 10.82 -34.53 -0.47
N VAL A 691 11.54 -34.92 -1.50
CA VAL A 691 11.14 -34.72 -2.89
C VAL A 691 11.11 -36.09 -3.59
N VAL A 692 9.97 -36.43 -4.20
CA VAL A 692 9.77 -37.63 -4.99
C VAL A 692 8.99 -37.27 -6.24
N PHE A 693 8.89 -38.19 -7.20
CA PHE A 693 8.05 -38.00 -8.38
C PHE A 693 7.29 -39.30 -8.72
N ASP A 694 6.14 -39.12 -9.31
CA ASP A 694 5.40 -40.18 -10.00
C ASP A 694 5.22 -39.81 -11.49
N GLU A 695 4.42 -40.55 -12.23
CA GLU A 695 4.14 -40.24 -13.64
C GLU A 695 3.32 -38.95 -13.82
N TYR A 696 2.66 -38.48 -12.78
CA TYR A 696 1.80 -37.29 -12.83
C TYR A 696 2.52 -35.99 -12.46
N ALA A 697 3.33 -36.01 -11.39
CA ALA A 697 3.88 -34.81 -10.78
C ALA A 697 5.19 -35.04 -10.03
N VAL A 698 5.86 -33.96 -9.73
CA VAL A 698 6.87 -33.88 -8.67
C VAL A 698 6.18 -33.45 -7.37
N HIS A 699 6.45 -34.15 -6.29
CA HIS A 699 5.90 -33.92 -4.96
C HIS A 699 6.99 -33.44 -4.04
N VAL A 700 6.73 -32.34 -3.36
CA VAL A 700 7.63 -31.78 -2.34
C VAL A 700 6.86 -31.73 -1.02
N TYR A 701 7.36 -32.42 -0.03
CA TYR A 701 6.78 -32.47 1.32
C TYR A 701 7.71 -31.80 2.31
N LEU A 702 7.13 -31.05 3.23
CA LEU A 702 7.82 -30.43 4.34
C LEU A 702 7.13 -30.81 5.64
N ARG A 703 7.93 -31.08 6.67
CA ARG A 703 7.44 -31.31 8.03
C ARG A 703 8.30 -30.55 9.02
N THR A 704 7.67 -29.95 10.00
CA THR A 704 8.35 -29.31 11.14
C THR A 704 7.66 -29.64 12.46
N ASP A 705 8.44 -29.78 13.52
CA ASP A 705 7.94 -30.02 14.86
C ASP A 705 7.78 -28.71 15.68
N ASP A 706 7.65 -27.58 15.03
CA ASP A 706 7.44 -26.29 15.68
C ASP A 706 6.01 -26.19 16.25
N PRO A 707 5.80 -26.22 17.57
CA PRO A 707 4.46 -26.22 18.15
C PRO A 707 3.73 -24.86 18.04
N GLU A 708 4.45 -23.79 17.72
CA GLU A 708 3.83 -22.47 17.57
C GLU A 708 3.36 -22.17 16.15
N ILE A 709 3.67 -23.06 15.22
CA ILE A 709 3.23 -22.91 13.82
C ILE A 709 1.70 -22.89 13.72
N GLU A 710 1.01 -23.59 14.63
CA GLU A 710 -0.44 -23.56 14.68
C GLU A 710 -0.97 -22.15 14.94
N LYS A 711 -0.37 -21.39 15.84
CA LYS A 711 -0.76 -20.01 16.13
C LYS A 711 -0.55 -19.11 14.92
N VAL A 712 0.48 -19.38 14.14
CA VAL A 712 0.77 -18.70 12.89
C VAL A 712 -0.30 -19.02 11.84
N LEU A 713 -0.62 -20.29 11.66
CA LEU A 713 -1.64 -20.76 10.73
C LEU A 713 -3.04 -20.23 11.08
N LEU A 714 -3.33 -20.04 12.35
CA LEU A 714 -4.57 -19.44 12.83
C LEU A 714 -4.57 -17.90 12.78
N GLY A 715 -3.51 -17.27 12.26
CA GLY A 715 -3.38 -15.83 12.19
C GLY A 715 -3.23 -15.13 13.55
N GLN A 716 -2.93 -15.87 14.59
CA GLN A 716 -2.73 -15.36 15.96
C GLN A 716 -1.33 -14.76 16.17
N LEU A 717 -0.36 -15.15 15.34
CA LEU A 717 0.97 -14.57 15.28
C LEU A 717 1.29 -14.18 13.84
N ASN A 718 1.95 -13.06 13.64
CA ASN A 718 2.61 -12.76 12.38
C ASN A 718 3.74 -13.76 12.23
N GLY A 719 3.57 -14.69 11.32
CA GLY A 719 4.44 -15.81 11.33
C GLY A 719 5.03 -16.23 10.03
N PRO A 720 5.73 -17.37 10.03
CA PRO A 720 6.51 -17.78 8.92
C PRO A 720 5.64 -18.00 7.70
N GLN A 721 6.04 -17.37 6.63
CA GLN A 721 5.62 -17.75 5.31
C GLN A 721 6.53 -18.87 4.85
N LEU A 722 5.97 -19.92 4.33
CA LEU A 722 6.72 -20.95 3.61
C LEU A 722 6.89 -20.48 2.17
N GLU A 723 8.11 -20.33 1.76
CA GLU A 723 8.47 -19.94 0.41
C GLU A 723 9.26 -21.04 -0.29
N TRP A 724 8.82 -21.41 -1.47
CA TRP A 724 9.42 -22.42 -2.31
C TRP A 724 9.88 -21.78 -3.60
N THR A 725 11.15 -21.91 -3.91
CA THR A 725 11.70 -21.45 -5.18
C THR A 725 12.10 -22.64 -6.02
N PHE A 726 11.65 -22.61 -7.24
CA PHE A 726 11.88 -23.69 -8.19
C PHE A 726 12.48 -23.14 -9.48
N ARG A 727 13.58 -23.74 -9.94
CA ARG A 727 14.22 -23.42 -11.20
C ARG A 727 14.56 -24.69 -11.97
N PRO A 728 14.13 -24.81 -13.25
CA PRO A 728 14.38 -26.03 -14.04
C PRO A 728 15.78 -26.08 -14.65
N GLY A 729 16.77 -25.50 -13.98
CA GLY A 729 18.16 -25.52 -14.38
C GLY A 729 18.73 -24.14 -14.69
N PRO A 730 20.05 -24.08 -14.94
CA PRO A 730 20.74 -22.81 -15.23
C PRO A 730 20.15 -22.10 -16.45
N GLY A 731 20.07 -20.78 -16.39
CA GLY A 731 19.56 -19.94 -17.48
C GLY A 731 18.04 -19.82 -17.54
N HIS A 732 17.29 -20.59 -16.76
CA HIS A 732 15.84 -20.45 -16.64
C HIS A 732 15.47 -19.47 -15.53
N ALA A 733 14.33 -18.81 -15.71
CA ALA A 733 13.68 -18.07 -14.65
C ALA A 733 13.30 -19.03 -13.52
N TYR A 734 13.37 -18.57 -12.28
CA TYR A 734 12.82 -19.31 -11.16
C TYR A 734 11.42 -18.86 -10.81
N ARG A 735 10.71 -19.71 -10.12
CA ARG A 735 9.35 -19.49 -9.63
C ARG A 735 9.33 -19.55 -8.13
N THR A 736 8.64 -18.63 -7.52
CA THR A 736 8.43 -18.62 -6.08
C THR A 736 6.97 -18.84 -5.76
N PHE A 737 6.72 -19.75 -4.82
CA PHE A 737 5.40 -20.06 -4.32
C PHE A 737 5.38 -19.80 -2.84
N PHE A 738 4.41 -19.01 -2.39
CA PHE A 738 4.20 -18.75 -0.97
C PHE A 738 3.08 -19.63 -0.44
N PHE A 739 3.23 -20.03 0.82
CA PHE A 739 2.23 -20.73 1.57
C PHE A 739 2.07 -20.03 2.91
N THR A 740 0.90 -19.42 3.12
CA THR A 740 0.60 -18.67 4.35
C THR A 740 -0.16 -19.51 5.39
N GLY A 741 -0.59 -20.71 5.01
CA GLY A 741 -1.29 -21.64 5.88
C GLY A 741 -2.77 -21.32 6.11
N LEU A 742 -3.27 -20.19 5.61
CA LEU A 742 -4.68 -19.83 5.74
C LEU A 742 -5.44 -20.31 4.49
N PRO A 743 -6.50 -21.12 4.64
CA PRO A 743 -7.33 -21.51 3.53
C PRO A 743 -7.88 -20.28 2.79
N GLY A 744 -7.63 -20.19 1.48
CA GLY A 744 -8.12 -19.11 0.62
C GLY A 744 -7.31 -17.81 0.65
N SER A 745 -6.23 -17.73 1.42
CA SER A 745 -5.35 -16.54 1.44
C SER A 745 -4.10 -16.70 0.55
N ASP A 746 -3.91 -17.83 -0.05
CA ASP A 746 -2.71 -18.18 -0.79
C ASP A 746 -2.79 -17.70 -2.23
N ASP A 747 -2.28 -16.50 -2.44
CA ASP A 747 -2.03 -16.02 -3.78
C ASP A 747 -0.58 -16.40 -4.15
N PRO A 748 -0.35 -17.35 -5.06
CA PRO A 748 0.99 -17.73 -5.42
C PRO A 748 1.68 -16.61 -6.16
N HIS A 749 2.67 -16.00 -5.54
CA HIS A 749 3.47 -14.97 -6.19
C HIS A 749 4.43 -15.59 -7.18
N TYR A 750 4.43 -14.99 -8.34
CA TYR A 750 5.26 -15.34 -9.45
C TYR A 750 6.43 -14.37 -9.54
N VAL A 751 7.64 -14.82 -9.28
CA VAL A 751 8.84 -14.00 -9.40
C VAL A 751 9.65 -14.43 -10.60
N ASN A 752 9.84 -13.48 -11.51
CA ASN A 752 10.66 -13.68 -12.68
C ASN A 752 11.79 -12.64 -12.67
N TRP A 753 13.01 -13.08 -12.41
CA TRP A 753 14.13 -12.15 -12.28
C TRP A 753 14.80 -11.84 -13.61
N ALA A 754 15.21 -10.60 -13.78
CA ALA A 754 16.01 -10.14 -14.90
C ALA A 754 17.27 -10.99 -15.04
N GLY A 755 17.60 -11.39 -16.27
CA GLY A 755 18.76 -12.24 -16.58
C GLY A 755 18.43 -13.68 -16.98
N ALA A 756 17.18 -14.13 -16.82
CA ALA A 756 16.78 -15.40 -17.39
C ALA A 756 16.71 -15.29 -18.92
N THR A 757 17.37 -16.22 -19.60
CA THR A 757 17.38 -16.28 -21.06
C THR A 757 16.17 -17.04 -21.61
N LYS A 758 15.51 -17.83 -20.76
CA LYS A 758 14.33 -18.63 -21.10
C LYS A 758 13.23 -18.41 -20.07
N ASN A 759 12.01 -18.29 -20.57
CA ASN A 759 10.82 -18.16 -19.74
C ASN A 759 9.88 -19.35 -20.00
N TYR A 760 9.14 -19.74 -18.98
CA TYR A 760 8.04 -20.67 -19.07
C TYR A 760 6.90 -20.17 -18.18
N LYS A 761 5.68 -20.50 -18.57
CA LYS A 761 4.48 -20.05 -17.85
C LYS A 761 3.90 -21.19 -17.03
N LEU A 762 3.54 -20.90 -15.80
CA LEU A 762 2.80 -21.79 -14.93
C LEU A 762 1.37 -21.30 -14.78
N THR A 763 0.43 -22.20 -14.77
CA THR A 763 -0.95 -21.91 -14.39
C THR A 763 -1.21 -22.50 -13.02
N TYR A 764 -1.56 -21.66 -12.08
CA TYR A 764 -1.64 -22.03 -10.66
C TYR A 764 -2.80 -22.95 -10.31
N ASP A 765 -3.82 -22.99 -11.14
CA ASP A 765 -5.03 -23.78 -10.93
C ASP A 765 -4.83 -25.29 -11.00
N VAL A 766 -3.70 -25.76 -11.53
CA VAL A 766 -3.33 -27.20 -11.56
C VAL A 766 -2.27 -27.57 -10.52
N ILE A 767 -1.57 -26.59 -9.96
CA ILE A 767 -0.63 -26.80 -8.88
C ILE A 767 -1.42 -26.90 -7.58
N LYS A 768 -1.28 -28.02 -6.91
CA LYS A 768 -1.94 -28.28 -5.64
C LYS A 768 -0.97 -28.08 -4.48
N LYS A 769 -1.45 -27.44 -3.47
CA LYS A 769 -0.77 -27.29 -2.18
C LYS A 769 -1.76 -27.50 -1.06
N ASP A 770 -1.35 -28.16 -0.03
CA ASP A 770 -2.13 -28.38 1.16
C ASP A 770 -1.22 -28.43 2.39
N ALA A 771 -1.82 -28.33 3.55
CA ALA A 771 -1.13 -28.38 4.81
C ALA A 771 -2.03 -29.00 5.89
N THR A 772 -1.38 -29.56 6.88
CA THR A 772 -2.06 -30.10 8.06
C THR A 772 -1.25 -29.84 9.32
N ILE A 773 -1.96 -29.66 10.44
CA ILE A 773 -1.33 -29.60 11.75
C ILE A 773 -1.07 -31.03 12.23
N THR A 774 0.16 -31.32 12.60
CA THR A 774 0.57 -32.59 13.17
C THR A 774 0.55 -32.52 14.70
N LYS A 775 0.69 -33.66 15.35
CA LYS A 775 0.71 -33.73 16.83
C LYS A 775 1.72 -32.76 17.46
N ASN A 776 2.86 -32.55 16.82
CA ASN A 776 3.95 -31.75 17.36
C ASN A 776 4.29 -30.53 16.52
N GLY A 777 3.57 -30.27 15.43
CA GLY A 777 3.90 -29.17 14.53
C GLY A 777 3.05 -29.14 13.27
N PHE A 778 3.68 -29.14 12.11
CA PHE A 778 3.04 -28.84 10.83
C PHE A 778 3.65 -29.67 9.70
N ALA A 779 2.81 -30.06 8.74
CA ALA A 779 3.24 -30.64 7.48
C ALA A 779 2.62 -29.91 6.28
N ALA A 780 3.38 -29.71 5.24
CA ALA A 780 2.95 -29.12 3.99
C ALA A 780 3.30 -30.01 2.81
N HIS A 781 2.45 -30.01 1.80
CA HIS A 781 2.65 -30.69 0.53
C HIS A 781 2.48 -29.70 -0.63
N PHE A 782 3.37 -29.82 -1.59
CA PHE A 782 3.33 -29.09 -2.83
C PHE A 782 3.46 -30.06 -4.00
N MET A 783 2.51 -30.05 -4.92
CA MET A 783 2.49 -30.89 -6.09
C MET A 783 2.67 -30.05 -7.35
N LEU A 784 3.74 -30.29 -8.07
CA LEU A 784 4.04 -29.64 -9.33
C LEU A 784 3.83 -30.64 -10.49
N PRO A 785 2.71 -30.56 -11.24
CA PRO A 785 2.44 -31.43 -12.35
C PRO A 785 3.51 -31.31 -13.44
N TRP A 786 3.91 -32.46 -14.04
CA TRP A 786 4.88 -32.45 -15.13
C TRP A 786 4.44 -31.61 -16.33
N SER A 787 3.15 -31.46 -16.56
CA SER A 787 2.61 -30.64 -17.65
C SER A 787 2.99 -29.16 -17.51
N GLU A 788 3.22 -28.66 -16.29
CA GLU A 788 3.68 -27.29 -16.08
C GLU A 788 5.17 -27.12 -16.38
N MET A 789 5.92 -28.24 -16.41
CA MET A 789 7.36 -28.27 -16.61
C MET A 789 7.77 -28.97 -17.90
N TYR A 790 6.84 -29.20 -18.82
CA TYR A 790 7.04 -30.00 -20.03
C TYR A 790 8.20 -29.54 -20.92
N GLN A 791 8.53 -28.23 -20.91
CA GLN A 791 9.62 -27.64 -21.68
C GLN A 791 11.01 -27.92 -21.08
N THR A 792 11.06 -28.36 -19.84
CA THR A 792 12.27 -28.37 -19.03
C THR A 792 12.42 -29.66 -18.23
N LEU A 793 12.00 -30.76 -18.79
CA LEU A 793 12.16 -32.07 -18.15
C LEU A 793 13.64 -32.32 -17.80
N PRO A 794 13.93 -32.87 -16.62
CA PRO A 794 15.30 -33.03 -16.13
C PRO A 794 15.91 -34.31 -16.72
N LEU A 795 16.16 -34.32 -18.04
CA LEU A 795 16.73 -35.42 -18.81
C LEU A 795 18.20 -35.11 -19.15
N ASP A 796 18.95 -36.15 -19.53
CA ASP A 796 20.32 -36.02 -20.05
C ASP A 796 21.28 -35.28 -19.10
N GLY A 797 21.25 -35.59 -17.80
CA GLY A 797 22.11 -34.98 -16.80
C GLY A 797 21.71 -33.56 -16.39
N LYS A 798 20.58 -33.07 -16.90
CA LYS A 798 19.98 -31.85 -16.42
C LYS A 798 19.41 -32.04 -15.01
N TYR A 799 19.47 -31.01 -14.23
CA TYR A 799 18.94 -31.00 -12.87
C TYR A 799 17.99 -29.81 -12.66
N TRP A 800 17.09 -29.96 -11.73
CA TRP A 800 16.31 -28.85 -11.25
C TRP A 800 16.91 -28.28 -9.98
N GLU A 801 16.56 -27.07 -9.63
CA GLU A 801 17.03 -26.39 -8.41
C GLU A 801 15.84 -26.03 -7.54
N LEU A 802 15.97 -26.35 -6.25
CA LEU A 802 14.95 -26.13 -5.24
C LEU A 802 15.53 -25.30 -4.09
N GLY A 803 14.89 -24.17 -3.80
CA GLY A 803 15.07 -23.44 -2.57
C GLY A 803 13.82 -23.57 -1.72
N VAL A 804 13.99 -23.77 -0.43
CA VAL A 804 12.88 -23.76 0.53
C VAL A 804 13.27 -22.92 1.71
N CYS A 805 12.42 -21.97 2.06
CA CYS A 805 12.64 -21.08 3.18
C CYS A 805 11.35 -20.96 4.00
N MET A 806 11.45 -21.18 5.27
CA MET A 806 10.40 -20.88 6.24
C MET A 806 10.80 -19.62 6.99
N TRP A 807 10.09 -18.55 6.74
CA TRP A 807 10.29 -17.25 7.37
C TRP A 807 9.58 -17.22 8.73
N GLY A 808 10.16 -16.61 9.74
CA GLY A 808 9.54 -16.49 11.06
C GLY A 808 10.55 -16.57 12.18
N ARG A 809 10.18 -17.06 13.36
CA ARG A 809 10.97 -17.16 14.61
C ARG A 809 12.35 -17.85 14.51
N GLY A 810 13.03 -17.68 13.47
CA GLY A 810 14.24 -18.30 13.00
C GLY A 810 14.01 -18.80 11.60
N THR A 811 14.71 -18.22 10.65
CA THR A 811 14.58 -18.63 9.25
C THR A 811 15.18 -20.02 9.10
N ARG A 812 14.37 -20.97 8.64
CA ARG A 812 14.78 -22.33 8.34
C ARG A 812 14.90 -22.46 6.83
N THR A 813 16.02 -22.96 6.37
CA THR A 813 16.26 -23.08 4.93
C THR A 813 16.81 -24.46 4.60
N LEU A 814 16.61 -24.87 3.36
CA LEU A 814 17.17 -26.11 2.86
C LEU A 814 18.68 -25.98 2.60
N ASN A 815 19.14 -24.88 2.03
CA ASN A 815 20.55 -24.64 1.73
C ASN A 815 20.91 -23.14 1.52
N GLY A 816 20.20 -22.25 2.12
CA GLY A 816 20.32 -20.82 1.90
C GLY A 816 19.00 -20.21 1.49
N LEU A 817 19.02 -18.96 1.07
CA LEU A 817 17.79 -18.28 0.74
C LEU A 817 17.30 -18.63 -0.64
N VAL A 818 15.98 -18.63 -0.76
CA VAL A 818 15.26 -19.00 -1.98
C VAL A 818 15.65 -18.15 -3.20
N HIS A 819 16.13 -16.95 -3.01
CA HIS A 819 16.56 -16.07 -4.08
C HIS A 819 18.06 -16.18 -4.41
N GLU A 820 18.82 -16.95 -3.64
CA GLU A 820 20.22 -17.26 -3.90
C GLU A 820 20.34 -18.54 -4.76
N LEU A 821 20.10 -18.40 -6.04
CA LEU A 821 20.02 -19.55 -6.95
C LEU A 821 21.26 -20.43 -6.96
N SER A 822 22.44 -19.89 -6.73
CA SER A 822 23.70 -20.66 -6.57
C SER A 822 23.70 -21.57 -5.34
N ARG A 823 22.80 -21.34 -4.40
CA ARG A 823 22.67 -22.09 -3.15
C ARG A 823 21.46 -23.02 -3.11
N CYS A 824 20.60 -22.96 -4.12
CA CYS A 824 19.50 -23.91 -4.25
C CYS A 824 20.05 -25.32 -4.35
N VAL A 825 19.33 -26.25 -3.75
CA VAL A 825 19.67 -27.67 -3.84
C VAL A 825 19.39 -28.15 -5.27
N LYS A 826 20.33 -28.91 -5.83
CA LYS A 826 20.19 -29.54 -7.14
C LYS A 826 19.43 -30.84 -6.99
N LEU A 827 18.36 -30.99 -7.75
CA LEU A 827 17.51 -32.17 -7.79
C LEU A 827 17.91 -33.01 -9.01
N ASP A 828 18.48 -34.18 -8.75
CA ASP A 828 18.87 -35.16 -9.78
C ASP A 828 17.78 -36.23 -9.90
N PHE A 829 17.10 -36.26 -11.02
CA PHE A 829 16.02 -37.20 -11.27
C PHE A 829 16.54 -38.47 -11.95
N GLN A 830 16.17 -39.60 -11.41
CA GLN A 830 16.45 -40.92 -12.02
C GLN A 830 15.20 -41.39 -12.77
N ILE A 831 15.08 -40.99 -14.04
CA ILE A 831 13.93 -41.30 -14.90
C ILE A 831 14.33 -42.39 -15.90
N THR A 832 13.66 -43.54 -15.84
CA THR A 832 13.86 -44.62 -16.85
C THR A 832 13.12 -44.27 -18.16
N PRO A 833 13.48 -44.91 -19.29
CA PRO A 833 12.76 -44.70 -20.54
C PRO A 833 11.25 -44.99 -20.44
N GLU A 834 10.86 -46.02 -19.70
CA GLU A 834 9.47 -46.42 -19.48
C GLU A 834 8.74 -45.36 -18.66
N GLN A 835 9.39 -44.84 -17.60
CA GLN A 835 8.84 -43.75 -16.79
C GLN A 835 8.70 -42.48 -17.63
N LEU A 836 9.69 -42.17 -18.47
CA LEU A 836 9.61 -40.98 -19.35
C LEU A 836 8.44 -41.08 -20.31
N LYS A 837 8.19 -42.27 -20.90
CA LYS A 837 7.04 -42.51 -21.77
C LYS A 837 5.71 -42.28 -21.01
N ALA A 838 5.61 -42.81 -19.79
CA ALA A 838 4.45 -42.63 -18.93
C ALA A 838 4.26 -41.13 -18.55
N ILE A 839 5.33 -40.44 -18.21
CA ILE A 839 5.33 -38.98 -17.91
C ILE A 839 4.86 -38.21 -19.13
N LYS A 840 5.40 -38.43 -20.33
CA LYS A 840 4.98 -37.72 -21.55
C LYS A 840 3.49 -37.96 -21.84
N ARG A 841 3.01 -39.20 -21.69
CA ARG A 841 1.59 -39.52 -21.84
C ARG A 841 0.74 -38.73 -20.80
N SER A 842 1.18 -38.72 -19.57
CA SER A 842 0.52 -38.01 -18.49
C SER A 842 0.49 -36.50 -18.78
N ILE A 843 1.60 -35.90 -19.21
CA ILE A 843 1.69 -34.50 -19.64
C ILE A 843 0.65 -34.19 -20.71
N THR A 844 0.56 -35.04 -21.73
CA THR A 844 -0.35 -34.81 -22.85
C THR A 844 -1.81 -34.80 -22.40
N ILE A 845 -2.20 -35.74 -21.53
CA ILE A 845 -3.53 -35.80 -20.95
C ILE A 845 -3.81 -34.59 -20.05
N GLN A 846 -2.85 -34.22 -19.20
CA GLN A 846 -2.98 -33.06 -18.30
C GLN A 846 -3.12 -31.76 -19.07
N ALA A 847 -2.29 -31.56 -20.09
CA ALA A 847 -2.32 -30.36 -20.94
C ALA A 847 -3.68 -30.21 -21.65
N TYR A 848 -4.20 -31.31 -22.20
CA TYR A 848 -5.53 -31.32 -22.83
C TYR A 848 -6.65 -31.08 -21.81
N ASN A 849 -6.59 -31.68 -20.63
CA ASN A 849 -7.58 -31.43 -19.57
C ASN A 849 -7.56 -29.96 -19.07
N LYS A 850 -6.38 -29.37 -18.97
CA LYS A 850 -6.21 -27.96 -18.66
C LYS A 850 -6.83 -27.09 -19.76
N TYR A 851 -6.53 -27.37 -21.03
CA TYR A 851 -7.14 -26.70 -22.17
C TYR A 851 -8.67 -26.82 -22.14
N LYS A 852 -9.23 -28.02 -21.94
CA LYS A 852 -10.69 -28.24 -21.85
C LYS A 852 -11.31 -27.41 -20.73
N ARG A 853 -10.69 -27.39 -19.58
CA ARG A 853 -11.19 -26.59 -18.42
C ARG A 853 -11.20 -25.10 -18.76
N ILE A 854 -10.11 -24.58 -19.35
CA ILE A 854 -10.05 -23.19 -19.80
C ILE A 854 -11.07 -22.94 -20.91
N ARG A 855 -11.21 -23.87 -21.84
CA ARG A 855 -12.13 -23.81 -22.99
C ARG A 855 -13.60 -23.78 -22.56
N SER A 856 -13.98 -24.60 -21.60
CA SER A 856 -15.34 -24.65 -21.07
C SER A 856 -15.60 -23.61 -20.01
N ASN A 857 -14.58 -23.28 -19.22
CA ASN A 857 -14.68 -22.41 -18.05
C ASN A 857 -15.97 -22.63 -17.23
N SER A 858 -16.39 -23.88 -17.11
CA SER A 858 -17.61 -24.24 -16.38
C SER A 858 -17.52 -23.82 -14.91
N GLY A 859 -18.46 -23.01 -14.44
CA GLY A 859 -18.47 -22.46 -13.09
C GLY A 859 -17.70 -21.16 -12.90
N GLY A 860 -17.20 -20.55 -13.98
CA GLY A 860 -16.63 -19.20 -13.99
C GLY A 860 -17.66 -18.13 -14.39
N PHE A 861 -17.34 -16.87 -14.14
CA PHE A 861 -18.14 -15.72 -14.63
C PHE A 861 -18.23 -15.70 -16.17
N ILE A 862 -17.15 -16.14 -16.82
CA ILE A 862 -17.08 -16.36 -18.26
C ILE A 862 -17.21 -17.84 -18.50
N GLN A 863 -18.29 -18.27 -19.16
CA GLN A 863 -18.62 -19.68 -19.32
C GLN A 863 -17.77 -20.39 -20.38
N ASN A 864 -17.33 -19.66 -21.38
CA ASN A 864 -16.49 -20.19 -22.45
C ASN A 864 -15.74 -19.07 -23.18
N TRP A 865 -14.86 -19.43 -24.11
CA TRP A 865 -14.10 -18.45 -24.90
C TRP A 865 -14.97 -17.50 -25.70
N ASN A 866 -16.17 -17.89 -26.10
CA ASN A 866 -17.10 -17.02 -26.80
C ASN A 866 -17.57 -15.88 -25.88
N ASP A 867 -17.87 -16.19 -24.62
CA ASP A 867 -18.22 -15.18 -23.62
C ASP A 867 -17.03 -14.30 -23.25
N TYR A 868 -15.83 -14.90 -23.17
CA TYR A 868 -14.60 -14.16 -22.96
C TYR A 868 -14.32 -13.14 -24.05
N LEU A 869 -14.62 -13.51 -25.30
CA LEU A 869 -14.37 -12.71 -26.49
C LEU A 869 -15.61 -11.93 -26.97
N LEU A 870 -16.65 -11.81 -26.15
CA LEU A 870 -17.90 -11.11 -26.47
C LEU A 870 -17.71 -9.68 -27.02
N GLY A 871 -16.60 -9.04 -26.73
CA GLY A 871 -16.29 -7.71 -27.25
C GLY A 871 -15.92 -7.67 -28.73
N ASP A 872 -15.58 -8.84 -29.33
CA ASP A 872 -15.07 -8.91 -30.70
C ASP A 872 -15.41 -10.23 -31.38
N PRO A 873 -16.69 -10.41 -31.79
CA PRO A 873 -17.12 -11.64 -32.46
C PRO A 873 -16.42 -11.86 -33.81
N GLU A 874 -15.96 -10.80 -34.48
CA GLU A 874 -15.22 -10.89 -35.74
C GLU A 874 -13.85 -11.51 -35.50
N PHE A 875 -13.13 -11.07 -34.47
CA PHE A 875 -11.87 -11.72 -34.07
C PHE A 875 -12.05 -13.19 -33.81
N TYR A 876 -13.09 -13.58 -33.06
CA TYR A 876 -13.37 -14.98 -32.75
C TYR A 876 -13.59 -15.78 -34.05
N LYS A 877 -14.41 -15.27 -34.96
CA LYS A 877 -14.73 -15.90 -36.24
C LYS A 877 -13.51 -16.03 -37.13
N GLU A 878 -12.71 -14.98 -37.24
CA GLU A 878 -11.59 -14.95 -38.20
C GLU A 878 -10.33 -15.66 -37.67
N CYS A 879 -10.09 -15.65 -36.37
CA CYS A 879 -8.82 -16.08 -35.80
C CYS A 879 -8.89 -17.32 -34.92
N LEU A 880 -10.07 -17.68 -34.38
CA LEU A 880 -10.15 -18.72 -33.36
C LEU A 880 -10.96 -19.94 -33.75
N VAL A 881 -11.97 -19.84 -34.60
CA VAL A 881 -12.88 -20.97 -34.91
C VAL A 881 -12.11 -22.21 -35.38
N ASP A 882 -11.33 -22.07 -36.42
CA ASP A 882 -10.57 -23.21 -37.00
C ASP A 882 -9.45 -23.66 -36.08
N TYR A 883 -8.78 -22.68 -35.44
CA TYR A 883 -7.71 -23.00 -34.50
C TYR A 883 -8.18 -23.83 -33.30
N LEU A 884 -9.27 -23.43 -32.68
CA LEU A 884 -9.84 -24.15 -31.53
C LEU A 884 -10.39 -25.52 -31.96
N LYS A 885 -10.98 -25.62 -33.17
CA LYS A 885 -11.44 -26.90 -33.71
C LYS A 885 -10.28 -27.88 -33.90
N GLU A 886 -9.14 -27.45 -34.43
CA GLU A 886 -7.94 -28.31 -34.58
C GLU A 886 -7.47 -28.85 -33.22
N LEU A 887 -7.45 -27.97 -32.18
CA LEU A 887 -7.08 -28.40 -30.82
C LEU A 887 -8.07 -29.38 -30.22
N ASP A 888 -9.37 -29.18 -30.44
CA ASP A 888 -10.42 -30.07 -29.97
C ASP A 888 -10.35 -31.44 -30.67
N ASP A 889 -10.13 -31.48 -32.00
CA ASP A 889 -9.99 -32.69 -32.79
C ASP A 889 -8.76 -33.53 -32.36
N ALA A 890 -7.62 -32.87 -32.12
CA ALA A 890 -6.42 -33.54 -31.61
C ALA A 890 -6.65 -34.15 -30.22
N GLY A 891 -7.36 -33.43 -29.36
CA GLY A 891 -7.72 -33.94 -28.05
C GLY A 891 -8.73 -35.07 -28.07
N ALA A 892 -9.68 -35.06 -28.97
CA ALA A 892 -10.61 -36.17 -29.18
C ALA A 892 -9.87 -37.46 -29.61
N LYS A 893 -8.88 -37.34 -30.51
CA LYS A 893 -8.01 -38.43 -30.92
C LYS A 893 -7.22 -39.00 -29.74
N LEU A 894 -6.60 -38.11 -28.91
CA LEU A 894 -5.88 -38.51 -27.69
C LEU A 894 -6.79 -39.34 -26.76
N MET A 895 -7.99 -38.82 -26.47
CA MET A 895 -8.91 -39.41 -25.49
C MET A 895 -9.61 -40.66 -26.00
N SER A 896 -9.57 -40.96 -27.30
CA SER A 896 -10.10 -42.19 -27.86
C SER A 896 -9.34 -43.47 -27.42
N GLY A 897 -8.11 -43.30 -26.89
CA GLY A 897 -7.24 -44.39 -26.47
C GLY A 897 -6.68 -45.24 -27.63
N LYS A 898 -6.95 -44.84 -28.88
CA LYS A 898 -6.54 -45.58 -30.09
C LYS A 898 -5.26 -45.04 -30.73
N ALA A 899 -4.67 -44.01 -30.18
CA ALA A 899 -3.45 -43.42 -30.71
C ALA A 899 -2.27 -44.35 -30.49
N THR A 900 -1.51 -44.65 -31.56
CA THR A 900 -0.24 -45.34 -31.49
C THR A 900 0.82 -44.51 -30.76
N ASP A 901 1.92 -45.14 -30.36
CA ASP A 901 3.01 -44.41 -29.68
C ASP A 901 3.56 -43.30 -30.56
N ALA A 902 3.76 -43.50 -31.85
CA ALA A 902 4.22 -42.46 -32.77
C ALA A 902 3.23 -41.29 -32.91
N GLU A 903 1.93 -41.59 -32.89
CA GLU A 903 0.89 -40.56 -32.89
C GLU A 903 0.83 -39.79 -31.55
N MET A 904 1.09 -40.51 -30.45
CA MET A 904 1.19 -39.85 -29.12
C MET A 904 2.38 -38.87 -29.07
N ASP A 905 3.53 -39.27 -29.58
CA ASP A 905 4.70 -38.38 -29.65
C ASP A 905 4.42 -37.18 -30.56
N ALA A 906 3.78 -37.37 -31.72
CA ALA A 906 3.38 -36.31 -32.60
C ALA A 906 2.36 -35.33 -31.93
N ILE A 907 1.40 -35.85 -31.17
CA ILE A 907 0.46 -35.05 -30.38
C ILE A 907 1.19 -34.30 -29.28
N TYR A 908 2.09 -34.95 -28.58
CA TYR A 908 2.91 -34.31 -27.55
C TYR A 908 3.68 -33.12 -28.11
N ASP A 909 4.44 -33.29 -29.14
CA ASP A 909 5.32 -32.28 -29.72
C ASP A 909 4.53 -31.08 -30.28
N LYS A 910 3.40 -31.33 -30.94
CA LYS A 910 2.62 -30.31 -31.62
C LYS A 910 1.64 -29.58 -30.68
N TYR A 911 0.90 -30.32 -29.85
CA TYR A 911 -0.27 -29.76 -29.18
C TYR A 911 -0.08 -29.51 -27.69
N VAL A 912 0.85 -30.18 -27.01
CA VAL A 912 1.09 -29.89 -25.58
C VAL A 912 1.46 -28.43 -25.34
N PRO A 913 2.35 -27.79 -26.13
CA PRO A 913 2.61 -26.37 -25.97
C PRO A 913 1.36 -25.49 -26.14
N GLN A 914 0.55 -25.81 -27.16
CA GLN A 914 -0.64 -25.04 -27.47
C GLN A 914 -1.72 -25.18 -26.40
N TRP A 915 -1.96 -26.37 -25.88
CA TRP A 915 -2.92 -26.62 -24.82
C TRP A 915 -2.49 -25.98 -23.49
N ASN A 916 -1.21 -26.10 -23.16
CA ASN A 916 -0.69 -25.49 -21.91
C ASN A 916 -0.69 -23.98 -21.93
N GLU A 917 -0.45 -23.38 -23.09
CA GLU A 917 -0.30 -21.93 -23.25
C GLU A 917 -1.47 -21.29 -23.99
N ILE A 918 -2.62 -21.94 -24.04
CA ILE A 918 -3.78 -21.49 -24.85
C ILE A 918 -4.18 -20.04 -24.57
N SER A 919 -4.18 -19.63 -23.31
CA SER A 919 -4.52 -18.25 -22.95
C SER A 919 -3.54 -17.24 -23.53
N TYR A 920 -2.26 -17.59 -23.58
CA TYR A 920 -1.23 -16.78 -24.20
C TYR A 920 -1.37 -16.76 -25.72
N MET A 921 -1.54 -17.91 -26.33
CA MET A 921 -1.70 -18.02 -27.79
C MET A 921 -2.89 -17.22 -28.30
N VAL A 922 -4.02 -17.28 -27.58
CA VAL A 922 -5.20 -16.48 -27.91
C VAL A 922 -4.94 -14.99 -27.73
N SER A 923 -4.23 -14.62 -26.67
CA SER A 923 -3.84 -13.22 -26.42
C SER A 923 -2.94 -12.66 -27.53
N GLU A 924 -1.96 -13.42 -27.98
CA GLU A 924 -1.08 -13.03 -29.09
C GLU A 924 -1.87 -12.88 -30.41
N LYS A 925 -2.70 -13.87 -30.76
CA LYS A 925 -3.59 -13.76 -31.93
C LYS A 925 -4.48 -12.51 -31.88
N ARG A 926 -4.99 -12.20 -30.70
CA ARG A 926 -5.78 -10.99 -30.47
C ARG A 926 -4.99 -9.71 -30.68
N ASN A 927 -3.77 -9.65 -30.16
CA ASN A 927 -2.91 -8.49 -30.32
C ASN A 927 -2.54 -8.28 -31.79
N GLU A 928 -2.26 -9.35 -32.53
CA GLU A 928 -2.00 -9.28 -33.97
C GLU A 928 -3.22 -8.79 -34.75
N TYR A 929 -4.40 -9.32 -34.42
CA TYR A 929 -5.66 -8.89 -35.03
C TYR A 929 -5.91 -7.39 -34.77
N LEU A 930 -5.78 -6.92 -33.53
CA LEU A 930 -5.97 -5.52 -33.18
C LEU A 930 -4.93 -4.60 -33.85
N LYS A 931 -3.68 -5.05 -34.00
CA LYS A 931 -2.68 -4.31 -34.76
C LYS A 931 -3.13 -4.10 -36.20
N LYS A 932 -3.58 -5.17 -36.89
CA LYS A 932 -4.10 -5.07 -38.25
C LYS A 932 -5.22 -4.04 -38.34
N GLN A 933 -6.19 -4.09 -37.42
CA GLN A 933 -7.31 -3.13 -37.41
C GLN A 933 -6.88 -1.68 -37.18
N MET A 934 -5.83 -1.44 -36.39
CA MET A 934 -5.30 -0.10 -36.13
C MET A 934 -4.63 0.53 -37.36
N PHE A 935 -4.01 -0.28 -38.20
CA PHE A 935 -3.28 0.20 -39.38
C PHE A 935 -4.10 0.13 -40.66
N THR A 936 -5.29 -0.44 -40.63
CA THR A 936 -6.19 -0.55 -41.80
C THR A 936 -7.23 0.58 -41.85
N LYS A 937 -7.33 1.38 -40.80
CA LYS A 937 -8.15 2.62 -40.74
C LYS A 937 -7.25 3.81 -40.68
#